data_5315f9676df58034a6aafefa824977e8
#
_entry.id   5315f9676df58034a6aafefa824977e8
#
_cell.length_a   1.000
_cell.length_b   1.000
_cell.length_c   1.000
_cell.angle_alpha   90.00
_cell.angle_beta   90.00
_cell.angle_gamma   90.00
#
_symmetry.space_group_name_H-M   'P 1'
#
loop_
_entity.id
_entity.type
_entity.pdbx_description
1 polymer ?
#
loop_
_entity_poly.entity_id
_entity_poly.type
_entity_poly.pdbx_seq_one_letter_code
_entity_poly.pdbx_strand_id
1 'polypeptide(L)'
;MKIISLCLCALMMPLLLVAQQVKSPNGNVVVSFSLVDNGVPTYKVSYKGKPVIKQSRLGLELTPSQNDGIKAEDTNLMNGFKVSNTETSSFKEVWKPVWGETSSILNHYNEMAVSLTQEHPNRTIIVRFRVYNDGMGLRYEFPRQSNLGYFIIKDEHTQFAMAGDHTAWWLPGDYDTQEYETVTSKLSEIRSKMKAAVTDNTSQTTFSETGVQTSLQMKSSDGLYINLHEAACVNYPTMHLNLDDKNMVFESWLTPDAQGNKAYMQAPRTTPWRTLIVSDDARDMLSSNLILNLNEPCQYDDTSWIKPVKYCGVWWEMIVGRKSWSYTDEFPAVEIGVTDFSKAKPNGRHGATTAEVKRYIDFAAKNGLDQVLVEGWNIGWEDWFGHSKFKVFDFQTPYPDFDIKALNEYAHSKGVKLLMHHETSASAMNYERYMEDAYKLMNKYGYNSVKSGYVGNIIPRGEHHYGQVMNNHYLYAVTEAAKHKIMVNAHEATRPTGLCRTYPNLIGNESARGTEYEAFGGNNPDHTVILPFTRLQGGPMDYTPGIFETQLKNWSSNQSYVHTTLAGQLALYLVMYSPLQMAADLPEHYEKYSDAFQFIRDVAVDWDDSKYIEAEPGDYITVARKAKGTDNWFIGGKCDENGHKAVIKLDFLDKGKTYECTIYSDAADADYEKNPKAYSIIRKQVKRGDVLKINEARGGGFGVSLFVKK
;
A
#
# COMPACT_ATOMS: atom_id res chain seq x y z
N MET A 1 -27.32 -73.82 39.97
CA MET A 1 -27.33 -72.92 38.76
C MET A 1 -26.72 -71.59 39.15
N LYS A 2 -25.48 -71.34 38.73
CA LYS A 2 -24.81 -70.06 38.96
C LYS A 2 -24.94 -69.28 37.68
N ILE A 3 -25.58 -68.13 37.77
CA ILE A 3 -25.68 -67.14 36.63
C ILE A 3 -24.43 -66.27 36.66
N ILE A 4 -23.59 -66.36 35.62
CA ILE A 4 -22.45 -65.54 35.46
C ILE A 4 -22.94 -64.29 34.63
N SER A 5 -22.92 -63.16 35.29
CA SER A 5 -23.22 -61.85 34.68
C SER A 5 -21.94 -61.33 34.00
N LEU A 6 -21.95 -61.27 32.67
CA LEU A 6 -20.87 -60.72 31.88
C LEU A 6 -21.05 -59.18 31.78
N CYS A 7 -20.26 -58.42 32.52
CA CYS A 7 -20.16 -56.95 32.32
C CYS A 7 -19.34 -56.64 31.06
N LEU A 8 -20.01 -56.14 30.05
CA LEU A 8 -19.36 -55.58 28.85
C LEU A 8 -18.90 -54.18 29.17
N CYS A 9 -17.61 -54.00 29.52
CA CYS A 9 -16.99 -52.71 29.57
C CYS A 9 -16.74 -52.23 28.13
N ALA A 10 -17.57 -51.32 27.63
CA ALA A 10 -17.29 -50.58 26.41
C ALA A 10 -16.11 -49.62 26.67
N LEU A 11 -14.93 -49.93 26.16
CA LEU A 11 -13.82 -48.99 26.08
C LEU A 11 -14.23 -47.88 25.11
N MET A 12 -14.64 -46.74 25.65
CA MET A 12 -14.61 -45.48 24.88
C MET A 12 -13.12 -45.11 24.62
N MET A 13 -12.60 -45.51 23.46
CA MET A 13 -11.39 -44.90 22.97
C MET A 13 -11.68 -43.39 22.70
N PRO A 14 -10.92 -42.45 23.30
CA PRO A 14 -11.03 -41.07 22.88
C PRO A 14 -10.61 -41.03 21.43
N LEU A 15 -11.49 -40.56 20.54
CA LEU A 15 -11.09 -40.15 19.22
C LEU A 15 -10.05 -39.01 19.39
N LEU A 16 -8.79 -39.38 19.29
CA LEU A 16 -7.72 -38.40 19.10
C LEU A 16 -8.03 -37.66 17.81
N LEU A 17 -8.59 -36.47 17.92
CA LEU A 17 -8.68 -35.50 16.82
C LEU A 17 -7.26 -35.21 16.34
N VAL A 18 -6.83 -35.94 15.31
CA VAL A 18 -5.51 -35.68 14.69
C VAL A 18 -5.56 -34.30 14.03
N ALA A 19 -4.87 -33.36 14.63
CA ALA A 19 -4.71 -32.04 14.01
C ALA A 19 -4.03 -32.19 12.64
N GLN A 20 -4.68 -31.67 11.61
CA GLN A 20 -4.11 -31.66 10.26
C GLN A 20 -3.04 -30.59 10.21
N GLN A 21 -1.90 -30.88 9.59
CA GLN A 21 -0.76 -29.96 9.53
C GLN A 21 -0.23 -29.79 8.12
N VAL A 22 0.18 -28.55 7.84
CA VAL A 22 1.00 -28.21 6.69
C VAL A 22 2.19 -27.38 7.16
N LYS A 23 3.38 -27.65 6.58
CA LYS A 23 4.63 -26.98 6.91
C LYS A 23 5.15 -26.23 5.69
N SER A 24 5.85 -25.12 5.93
CA SER A 24 6.61 -24.45 4.87
C SER A 24 7.64 -25.40 4.22
N PRO A 25 8.12 -25.08 3.01
CA PRO A 25 9.16 -25.92 2.36
C PRO A 25 10.42 -26.12 3.18
N ASN A 26 10.83 -25.15 4.01
CA ASN A 26 11.96 -25.27 4.93
C ASN A 26 11.58 -25.82 6.31
N GLY A 27 10.29 -26.07 6.58
CA GLY A 27 9.77 -26.60 7.83
C GLY A 27 9.67 -25.61 8.99
N ASN A 28 10.05 -24.35 8.82
CA ASN A 28 10.08 -23.36 9.91
C ASN A 28 8.68 -22.84 10.30
N VAL A 29 7.81 -22.62 9.32
CA VAL A 29 6.40 -22.25 9.56
C VAL A 29 5.56 -23.49 9.56
N VAL A 30 4.76 -23.68 10.62
CA VAL A 30 3.85 -24.83 10.75
C VAL A 30 2.45 -24.32 11.06
N VAL A 31 1.50 -24.69 10.21
CA VAL A 31 0.07 -24.42 10.40
C VAL A 31 -0.62 -25.72 10.79
N SER A 32 -1.41 -25.69 11.87
CA SER A 32 -2.21 -26.81 12.33
C SER A 32 -3.67 -26.42 12.32
N PHE A 33 -4.51 -27.22 11.69
CA PHE A 33 -5.97 -27.07 11.64
C PHE A 33 -6.67 -28.14 12.48
N SER A 34 -7.76 -27.78 13.16
CA SER A 34 -8.61 -28.73 13.89
C SER A 34 -10.04 -28.20 14.01
N LEU A 35 -11.00 -29.13 14.11
CA LEU A 35 -12.33 -28.80 14.58
C LEU A 35 -12.36 -29.00 16.13
N VAL A 36 -12.99 -28.05 16.82
CA VAL A 36 -13.23 -28.14 18.27
C VAL A 36 -14.73 -27.98 18.52
N ASP A 37 -15.18 -28.30 19.72
CA ASP A 37 -16.54 -28.08 20.23
C ASP A 37 -17.63 -27.86 19.16
N ASN A 38 -18.47 -28.84 18.94
CA ASN A 38 -19.55 -28.74 17.94
C ASN A 38 -19.06 -28.33 16.50
N GLY A 39 -17.85 -28.75 16.11
CA GLY A 39 -17.36 -28.54 14.73
C GLY A 39 -16.96 -27.11 14.42
N VAL A 40 -16.45 -26.35 15.38
CA VAL A 40 -15.87 -25.02 15.16
C VAL A 40 -14.49 -25.15 14.50
N PRO A 41 -14.24 -24.58 13.31
CA PRO A 41 -12.93 -24.60 12.67
C PRO A 41 -11.95 -23.72 13.44
N THR A 42 -10.75 -24.24 13.70
CA THR A 42 -9.67 -23.50 14.35
C THR A 42 -8.32 -23.80 13.72
N TYR A 43 -7.39 -22.86 13.87
CA TYR A 43 -6.00 -23.02 13.42
C TYR A 43 -5.01 -22.48 14.44
N LYS A 44 -3.75 -22.89 14.29
CA LYS A 44 -2.59 -22.39 15.05
C LYS A 44 -1.41 -22.23 14.10
N VAL A 45 -0.52 -21.28 14.41
CA VAL A 45 0.72 -21.09 13.64
C VAL A 45 1.91 -21.00 14.59
N SER A 46 2.99 -21.72 14.24
CA SER A 46 4.29 -21.59 14.91
C SER A 46 5.40 -21.31 13.90
N TYR A 47 6.45 -20.63 14.37
CA TYR A 47 7.66 -20.35 13.61
C TYR A 47 8.88 -20.82 14.38
N LYS A 48 9.69 -21.73 13.77
CA LYS A 48 10.85 -22.36 14.42
C LYS A 48 10.50 -22.95 15.80
N GLY A 49 9.31 -23.53 15.93
CA GLY A 49 8.78 -24.11 17.17
C GLY A 49 8.18 -23.11 18.17
N LYS A 50 8.33 -21.80 17.98
CA LYS A 50 7.70 -20.77 18.81
C LYS A 50 6.26 -20.51 18.37
N PRO A 51 5.29 -20.38 19.29
CA PRO A 51 3.92 -20.01 18.93
C PRO A 51 3.86 -18.57 18.42
N VAL A 52 3.21 -18.34 17.28
CA VAL A 52 2.93 -17.02 16.69
C VAL A 52 1.44 -16.71 16.82
N ILE A 53 0.59 -17.59 16.30
CA ILE A 53 -0.85 -17.55 16.46
C ILE A 53 -1.27 -18.75 17.32
N LYS A 54 -1.89 -18.48 18.46
CA LYS A 54 -2.52 -19.50 19.31
C LYS A 54 -3.80 -20.02 18.66
N GLN A 55 -4.53 -20.89 19.30
CA GLN A 55 -5.79 -21.42 18.78
C GLN A 55 -6.76 -20.28 18.47
N SER A 56 -7.08 -20.13 17.19
CA SER A 56 -7.88 -19.05 16.62
C SER A 56 -9.04 -19.64 15.84
N ARG A 57 -10.24 -19.06 15.98
CA ARG A 57 -11.45 -19.51 15.30
C ARG A 57 -11.48 -18.99 13.88
N LEU A 58 -12.18 -19.74 13.04
CA LEU A 58 -12.51 -19.39 11.66
C LEU A 58 -14.03 -19.49 11.48
N GLY A 59 -14.56 -18.66 10.59
CA GLY A 59 -15.98 -18.74 10.25
C GLY A 59 -16.51 -17.44 9.66
N LEU A 60 -17.78 -17.52 9.25
CA LEU A 60 -18.50 -16.42 8.63
C LEU A 60 -19.95 -16.41 9.14
N GLU A 61 -20.54 -15.23 9.23
CA GLU A 61 -21.98 -15.04 9.42
C GLU A 61 -22.59 -14.51 8.13
N LEU A 62 -23.74 -15.06 7.72
CA LEU A 62 -24.49 -14.63 6.54
C LEU A 62 -25.62 -13.68 6.95
N THR A 63 -25.99 -12.77 6.07
CA THR A 63 -27.23 -12.00 6.18
C THR A 63 -28.41 -12.87 5.74
N PRO A 64 -29.50 -12.95 6.51
CA PRO A 64 -30.71 -13.61 6.06
C PRO A 64 -31.24 -12.95 4.77
N SER A 65 -31.52 -13.76 3.75
CA SER A 65 -32.04 -13.28 2.46
C SER A 65 -33.07 -14.26 1.92
N GLN A 66 -34.30 -13.84 1.95
CA GLN A 66 -35.41 -14.65 1.44
C GLN A 66 -35.27 -14.92 -0.07
N ASN A 67 -34.77 -13.93 -0.82
CA ASN A 67 -34.59 -14.05 -2.27
C ASN A 67 -33.50 -15.06 -2.64
N ASP A 68 -32.49 -15.21 -1.78
CA ASP A 68 -31.36 -16.12 -2.00
C ASP A 68 -31.53 -17.47 -1.26
N GLY A 69 -32.67 -17.66 -0.60
CA GLY A 69 -32.99 -18.87 0.14
C GLY A 69 -32.20 -19.05 1.45
N ILE A 70 -31.61 -17.99 1.99
CA ILE A 70 -30.91 -18.01 3.27
C ILE A 70 -31.89 -17.61 4.39
N LYS A 71 -32.30 -18.59 5.20
CA LYS A 71 -33.18 -18.35 6.33
C LYS A 71 -32.40 -17.83 7.53
N ALA A 72 -33.10 -17.24 8.51
CA ALA A 72 -32.49 -16.71 9.72
C ALA A 72 -31.75 -17.79 10.54
N GLU A 73 -32.27 -19.02 10.57
CA GLU A 73 -31.61 -20.18 11.21
C GLU A 73 -30.42 -20.73 10.44
N ASP A 74 -30.26 -20.37 9.16
CA ASP A 74 -29.26 -20.91 8.24
C ASP A 74 -28.07 -19.95 8.02
N THR A 75 -27.93 -18.88 8.82
CA THR A 75 -26.90 -17.84 8.64
C THR A 75 -25.51 -18.24 9.12
N ASN A 76 -25.40 -19.30 9.90
CA ASN A 76 -24.20 -19.69 10.61
C ASN A 76 -23.24 -20.55 9.76
N LEU A 77 -22.06 -20.01 9.46
CA LEU A 77 -20.91 -20.73 8.90
C LEU A 77 -19.72 -20.71 9.88
N MET A 78 -19.98 -20.80 11.20
CA MET A 78 -18.96 -20.76 12.26
C MET A 78 -18.80 -22.09 13.00
N ASN A 79 -19.79 -22.99 12.93
CA ASN A 79 -19.78 -24.27 13.64
C ASN A 79 -20.66 -25.32 12.92
N GLY A 80 -20.82 -26.50 13.54
CA GLY A 80 -21.59 -27.60 12.95
C GLY A 80 -20.88 -28.32 11.80
N PHE A 81 -19.59 -28.05 11.61
CA PHE A 81 -18.82 -28.64 10.53
C PHE A 81 -18.26 -30.03 10.85
N LYS A 82 -18.15 -30.82 9.80
CA LYS A 82 -17.33 -32.04 9.73
C LYS A 82 -16.31 -31.89 8.64
N VAL A 83 -15.09 -32.39 8.85
CA VAL A 83 -14.10 -32.47 7.75
C VAL A 83 -14.55 -33.59 6.81
N SER A 84 -14.87 -33.22 5.57
CA SER A 84 -15.27 -34.17 4.54
C SER A 84 -14.10 -34.61 3.65
N ASN A 85 -13.10 -33.74 3.46
CA ASN A 85 -11.90 -34.04 2.70
C ASN A 85 -10.73 -33.15 3.14
N THR A 86 -9.50 -33.61 2.92
CA THR A 86 -8.28 -32.81 3.07
C THR A 86 -7.31 -33.14 1.95
N GLU A 87 -6.91 -32.13 1.23
CA GLU A 87 -5.94 -32.23 0.14
C GLU A 87 -4.68 -31.46 0.51
N THR A 88 -3.52 -32.02 0.14
CA THR A 88 -2.23 -31.35 0.29
C THR A 88 -1.48 -31.34 -1.03
N SER A 89 -0.75 -30.26 -1.28
CA SER A 89 0.07 -30.10 -2.48
C SER A 89 1.31 -29.23 -2.20
N SER A 90 2.22 -29.20 -3.17
CA SER A 90 3.36 -28.31 -3.18
C SER A 90 3.43 -27.59 -4.51
N PHE A 91 3.88 -26.34 -4.49
CA PHE A 91 4.04 -25.55 -5.71
C PHE A 91 5.38 -24.80 -5.69
N LYS A 92 6.04 -24.74 -6.84
CA LYS A 92 7.30 -24.00 -6.99
C LYS A 92 7.43 -23.45 -8.41
N GLU A 93 7.58 -22.15 -8.50
CA GLU A 93 7.89 -21.43 -9.76
C GLU A 93 8.85 -20.26 -9.47
N VAL A 94 9.50 -19.75 -10.52
CA VAL A 94 10.13 -18.44 -10.52
C VAL A 94 9.45 -17.61 -11.58
N TRP A 95 8.91 -16.47 -11.20
CA TRP A 95 8.25 -15.56 -12.11
C TRP A 95 8.98 -14.21 -12.18
N LYS A 96 8.74 -13.43 -13.23
CA LYS A 96 9.37 -12.14 -13.45
C LYS A 96 8.33 -11.05 -13.37
N PRO A 97 8.46 -10.09 -12.45
CA PRO A 97 7.59 -8.93 -12.42
C PRO A 97 7.86 -8.02 -13.64
N VAL A 98 6.84 -7.28 -14.06
CA VAL A 98 6.96 -6.28 -15.13
C VAL A 98 7.91 -5.16 -14.70
N TRP A 99 7.79 -4.76 -13.45
CA TRP A 99 8.66 -3.87 -12.70
C TRP A 99 8.70 -4.31 -11.24
N GLY A 100 9.70 -3.89 -10.47
CA GLY A 100 9.77 -4.32 -9.08
C GLY A 100 11.11 -4.03 -8.41
N GLU A 101 11.21 -4.50 -7.17
CA GLU A 101 12.45 -4.44 -6.38
C GLU A 101 13.48 -5.51 -6.79
N THR A 102 13.06 -6.47 -7.61
CA THR A 102 13.88 -7.58 -8.11
C THR A 102 13.36 -8.05 -9.47
N SER A 103 14.26 -8.56 -10.31
CA SER A 103 13.90 -9.07 -11.65
C SER A 103 13.32 -10.49 -11.64
N SER A 104 13.35 -11.19 -10.50
CA SER A 104 12.79 -12.55 -10.38
C SER A 104 12.33 -12.83 -8.96
N ILE A 105 11.18 -13.46 -8.84
CA ILE A 105 10.55 -13.79 -7.56
C ILE A 105 10.28 -15.30 -7.49
N LEU A 106 10.74 -15.92 -6.40
CA LEU A 106 10.42 -17.31 -6.10
C LEU A 106 9.04 -17.39 -5.45
N ASN A 107 8.14 -18.18 -6.05
CA ASN A 107 6.86 -18.57 -5.47
C ASN A 107 6.94 -20.05 -5.09
N HIS A 108 7.15 -20.33 -3.80
CA HIS A 108 7.35 -21.68 -3.31
C HIS A 108 6.61 -21.90 -2.00
N TYR A 109 5.58 -22.74 -2.02
CA TYR A 109 4.74 -23.05 -0.87
C TYR A 109 4.31 -24.52 -0.83
N ASN A 110 3.92 -24.96 0.36
CA ASN A 110 3.07 -26.14 0.54
C ASN A 110 1.65 -25.69 0.88
N GLU A 111 0.68 -26.42 0.39
CA GLU A 111 -0.74 -26.09 0.52
C GLU A 111 -1.53 -27.19 1.22
N MET A 112 -2.53 -26.79 2.00
CA MET A 112 -3.53 -27.67 2.57
C MET A 112 -4.91 -27.05 2.35
N ALA A 113 -5.82 -27.82 1.77
CA ALA A 113 -7.22 -27.44 1.56
C ALA A 113 -8.10 -28.39 2.37
N VAL A 114 -8.86 -27.83 3.32
CA VAL A 114 -9.76 -28.59 4.20
C VAL A 114 -11.20 -28.31 3.81
N SER A 115 -11.90 -29.32 3.30
CA SER A 115 -13.33 -29.24 2.96
C SER A 115 -14.15 -29.49 4.22
N LEU A 116 -15.01 -28.54 4.55
CA LEU A 116 -15.86 -28.50 5.73
C LEU A 116 -17.33 -28.55 5.29
N THR A 117 -18.07 -29.54 5.76
CA THR A 117 -19.48 -29.74 5.41
C THR A 117 -20.36 -29.62 6.65
N GLN A 118 -21.41 -28.82 6.55
CA GLN A 118 -22.55 -28.81 7.48
C GLN A 118 -23.64 -29.75 6.92
N GLU A 119 -24.37 -30.44 7.78
CA GLU A 119 -25.45 -31.36 7.36
C GLU A 119 -26.78 -30.63 7.19
N HIS A 120 -27.01 -29.57 7.98
CA HIS A 120 -28.27 -28.83 8.00
C HIS A 120 -28.02 -27.31 8.09
N PRO A 121 -28.22 -26.56 6.98
CA PRO A 121 -28.43 -27.03 5.61
C PRO A 121 -27.15 -27.70 5.07
N ASN A 122 -27.31 -28.63 4.11
CA ASN A 122 -26.15 -29.28 3.53
C ASN A 122 -25.32 -28.29 2.69
N ARG A 123 -24.20 -27.83 3.25
CA ARG A 123 -23.33 -26.85 2.64
C ARG A 123 -21.86 -27.19 2.85
N THR A 124 -21.04 -26.88 1.87
CA THR A 124 -19.59 -27.09 1.94
C THR A 124 -18.86 -25.76 1.76
N ILE A 125 -17.88 -25.49 2.61
CA ILE A 125 -16.87 -24.47 2.43
C ILE A 125 -15.49 -25.11 2.48
N ILE A 126 -14.48 -24.48 1.87
CA ILE A 126 -13.10 -24.96 1.91
C ILE A 126 -12.27 -23.87 2.61
N VAL A 127 -11.48 -24.28 3.60
CA VAL A 127 -10.43 -23.42 4.17
C VAL A 127 -9.11 -23.85 3.56
N ARG A 128 -8.48 -22.93 2.84
CA ARG A 128 -7.20 -23.18 2.17
C ARG A 128 -6.09 -22.45 2.85
N PHE A 129 -4.98 -23.14 3.11
CA PHE A 129 -3.74 -22.60 3.64
C PHE A 129 -2.62 -22.77 2.62
N ARG A 130 -1.91 -21.69 2.29
CA ARG A 130 -0.60 -21.70 1.60
C ARG A 130 0.47 -21.28 2.57
N VAL A 131 1.48 -22.11 2.75
CA VAL A 131 2.53 -21.91 3.75
C VAL A 131 3.88 -21.75 3.07
N TYR A 132 4.44 -20.56 3.20
CA TYR A 132 5.71 -20.12 2.66
C TYR A 132 6.80 -20.16 3.74
N ASN A 133 8.06 -19.97 3.35
CA ASN A 133 9.16 -19.95 4.31
C ASN A 133 9.16 -18.74 5.26
N ASP A 134 8.50 -17.68 4.85
CA ASP A 134 8.36 -16.38 5.51
C ASP A 134 6.94 -16.11 6.06
N GLY A 135 6.01 -17.08 5.94
CA GLY A 135 4.68 -16.87 6.46
C GLY A 135 3.60 -17.78 5.85
N MET A 136 2.36 -17.33 5.91
CA MET A 136 1.23 -18.07 5.34
C MET A 136 0.12 -17.13 4.85
N GLY A 137 -0.73 -17.65 3.95
CA GLY A 137 -2.05 -17.11 3.64
C GLY A 137 -3.13 -18.15 3.91
N LEU A 138 -4.29 -17.69 4.40
CA LEU A 138 -5.51 -18.50 4.46
C LEU A 138 -6.67 -17.78 3.78
N ARG A 139 -7.59 -18.54 3.18
CA ARG A 139 -8.83 -18.00 2.62
C ARG A 139 -9.97 -19.00 2.70
N TYR A 140 -11.19 -18.50 2.58
CA TYR A 140 -12.38 -19.33 2.38
C TYR A 140 -12.68 -19.46 0.88
N GLU A 141 -13.12 -20.66 0.49
CA GLU A 141 -13.59 -20.95 -0.86
C GLU A 141 -15.00 -21.54 -0.80
N PHE A 142 -15.86 -21.08 -1.67
CA PHE A 142 -17.25 -21.50 -1.79
C PHE A 142 -17.42 -22.23 -3.11
N PRO A 143 -17.41 -23.57 -3.12
CA PRO A 143 -17.63 -24.35 -4.34
C PRO A 143 -19.07 -24.19 -4.85
N ARG A 144 -19.29 -24.49 -6.12
CA ARG A 144 -20.63 -24.49 -6.70
C ARG A 144 -21.52 -25.52 -5.99
N GLN A 145 -22.65 -25.06 -5.44
CA GLN A 145 -23.61 -25.86 -4.70
C GLN A 145 -24.99 -25.20 -4.70
N SER A 146 -26.07 -26.00 -4.52
CA SER A 146 -27.44 -25.50 -4.60
C SER A 146 -27.86 -24.65 -3.40
N ASN A 147 -27.31 -24.96 -2.20
CA ASN A 147 -27.73 -24.34 -0.93
C ASN A 147 -26.86 -23.13 -0.51
N LEU A 148 -25.95 -22.67 -1.38
CA LEU A 148 -25.12 -21.49 -1.19
C LEU A 148 -24.69 -20.99 -2.58
N GLY A 149 -25.65 -20.50 -3.38
CA GLY A 149 -25.41 -19.96 -4.73
C GLY A 149 -25.13 -18.47 -4.69
N TYR A 150 -26.08 -17.69 -4.20
CA TYR A 150 -25.98 -16.27 -3.89
C TYR A 150 -26.12 -16.11 -2.41
N PHE A 151 -25.30 -15.26 -1.80
CA PHE A 151 -25.37 -15.00 -0.37
C PHE A 151 -24.64 -13.71 -0.03
N ILE A 152 -24.98 -13.15 1.14
CA ILE A 152 -24.38 -11.93 1.65
C ILE A 152 -23.61 -12.29 2.92
N ILE A 153 -22.34 -11.95 2.98
CA ILE A 153 -21.54 -12.05 4.19
C ILE A 153 -21.89 -10.83 5.05
N LYS A 154 -22.39 -11.11 6.27
CA LYS A 154 -22.64 -10.12 7.29
C LYS A 154 -21.38 -9.81 8.07
N ASP A 155 -20.66 -10.85 8.54
CA ASP A 155 -19.39 -10.70 9.24
C ASP A 155 -18.47 -11.89 8.94
N GLU A 156 -17.16 -11.62 8.98
CA GLU A 156 -16.10 -12.61 8.91
C GLU A 156 -15.40 -12.69 10.27
N HIS A 157 -15.42 -13.89 10.89
CA HIS A 157 -14.90 -14.16 12.22
C HIS A 157 -13.53 -14.86 12.17
N THR A 158 -12.64 -14.41 11.29
CA THR A 158 -11.26 -14.92 11.25
C THR A 158 -10.46 -14.31 12.38
N GLN A 159 -10.04 -15.13 13.34
CA GLN A 159 -9.28 -14.70 14.51
C GLN A 159 -7.77 -14.87 14.33
N PHE A 160 -7.01 -14.02 15.03
CA PHE A 160 -5.56 -14.09 15.17
C PHE A 160 -5.23 -13.91 16.66
N ALA A 161 -5.21 -15.02 17.41
CA ALA A 161 -4.91 -15.01 18.84
C ALA A 161 -3.39 -14.92 19.04
N MET A 162 -2.89 -13.73 19.35
CA MET A 162 -1.47 -13.46 19.47
C MET A 162 -0.85 -14.21 20.65
N ALA A 163 0.43 -14.60 20.49
CA ALA A 163 1.15 -15.35 21.52
C ALA A 163 1.47 -14.52 22.78
N GLY A 164 1.43 -13.19 22.68
CA GLY A 164 1.71 -12.28 23.78
C GLY A 164 1.27 -10.85 23.52
N ASP A 165 1.54 -9.97 24.48
CA ASP A 165 1.34 -8.53 24.38
C ASP A 165 2.52 -7.91 23.62
N HIS A 166 2.41 -7.91 22.28
CA HIS A 166 3.47 -7.46 21.38
C HIS A 166 3.57 -5.93 21.31
N THR A 167 4.74 -5.42 20.96
CA THR A 167 4.86 -4.04 20.48
C THR A 167 4.30 -3.99 19.07
N ALA A 168 3.44 -3.02 18.76
CA ALA A 168 2.80 -2.84 17.47
C ALA A 168 3.00 -1.43 16.93
N TRP A 169 3.12 -1.33 15.61
CA TRP A 169 3.05 -0.10 14.82
C TRP A 169 1.70 -0.11 14.12
N TRP A 170 0.77 0.75 14.56
CA TRP A 170 -0.62 0.66 14.16
C TRP A 170 -1.24 2.02 13.83
N LEU A 171 -2.26 1.98 12.99
CA LEU A 171 -3.15 3.10 12.68
C LEU A 171 -4.55 2.82 13.25
N PRO A 172 -5.33 3.85 13.67
CA PRO A 172 -6.74 3.69 14.00
C PRO A 172 -7.50 2.97 12.90
N GLY A 173 -8.38 2.04 13.28
CA GLY A 173 -9.28 1.37 12.35
C GLY A 173 -10.32 2.34 11.81
N ASP A 174 -10.32 2.56 10.50
CA ASP A 174 -11.17 3.50 9.81
C ASP A 174 -11.60 2.98 8.44
N TYR A 175 -12.87 3.21 8.05
CA TYR A 175 -13.42 2.75 6.79
C TYR A 175 -13.11 3.65 5.59
N ASP A 176 -12.60 4.88 5.84
CA ASP A 176 -12.49 5.92 4.82
C ASP A 176 -11.10 6.51 4.66
N THR A 177 -10.22 6.42 5.66
CA THR A 177 -8.86 6.97 5.58
C THR A 177 -7.79 6.09 6.20
N GLN A 178 -6.55 6.24 5.73
CA GLN A 178 -5.31 5.66 6.27
C GLN A 178 -4.30 6.74 6.63
N GLU A 179 -4.70 7.99 6.60
CA GLU A 179 -3.82 9.14 6.72
C GLU A 179 -3.67 9.62 8.15
N TYR A 180 -3.51 8.66 9.06
CA TYR A 180 -3.13 8.89 10.44
C TYR A 180 -1.62 8.78 10.64
N GLU A 181 -1.08 9.40 11.69
CA GLU A 181 0.25 9.07 12.16
C GLU A 181 0.26 7.67 12.78
N THR A 182 1.32 6.93 12.51
CA THR A 182 1.49 5.61 13.11
C THR A 182 1.77 5.74 14.60
N VAL A 183 1.06 4.95 15.40
CA VAL A 183 1.29 4.85 16.84
C VAL A 183 2.10 3.60 17.16
N THR A 184 3.13 3.76 17.97
CA THR A 184 3.92 2.65 18.52
C THR A 184 3.50 2.39 19.95
N SER A 185 3.00 1.17 20.26
CA SER A 185 2.62 0.79 21.62
C SER A 185 2.53 -0.72 21.80
N LYS A 186 2.31 -1.17 23.04
CA LYS A 186 1.84 -2.52 23.32
C LYS A 186 0.41 -2.70 22.84
N LEU A 187 0.01 -3.94 22.51
CA LEU A 187 -1.38 -4.26 22.15
C LEU A 187 -2.35 -3.86 23.25
N SER A 188 -2.00 -4.12 24.51
CA SER A 188 -2.79 -3.74 25.68
C SER A 188 -3.01 -2.24 25.87
N GLU A 189 -2.20 -1.40 25.21
CA GLU A 189 -2.28 0.05 25.32
C GLU A 189 -3.12 0.71 24.20
N ILE A 190 -3.51 -0.04 23.15
CA ILE A 190 -4.23 0.49 21.98
C ILE A 190 -5.47 1.28 22.41
N ARG A 191 -6.32 0.70 23.26
CA ARG A 191 -7.55 1.35 23.74
C ARG A 191 -7.27 2.71 24.39
N SER A 192 -6.28 2.79 25.23
CA SER A 192 -5.96 4.02 25.96
C SER A 192 -5.38 5.11 25.07
N LYS A 193 -4.73 4.73 23.96
CA LYS A 193 -4.10 5.66 23.01
C LYS A 193 -5.01 6.04 21.84
N MET A 194 -6.07 5.26 21.56
CA MET A 194 -6.94 5.41 20.40
C MET A 194 -7.48 6.83 20.24
N LYS A 195 -8.01 7.43 21.31
CA LYS A 195 -8.58 8.78 21.24
C LYS A 195 -7.58 9.85 20.78
N ALA A 196 -6.32 9.71 21.15
CA ALA A 196 -5.27 10.65 20.74
C ALA A 196 -4.74 10.34 19.32
N ALA A 197 -4.82 9.08 18.90
CA ALA A 197 -4.38 8.64 17.58
C ALA A 197 -5.35 9.06 16.45
N VAL A 198 -6.63 9.21 16.76
CA VAL A 198 -7.64 9.66 15.80
C VAL A 198 -7.54 11.19 15.68
N THR A 199 -6.90 11.65 14.62
CA THR A 199 -6.79 13.07 14.25
C THR A 199 -7.79 13.40 13.14
N ASP A 200 -8.15 14.69 13.01
CA ASP A 200 -9.11 15.12 11.99
C ASP A 200 -8.60 14.80 10.57
N ASN A 201 -9.49 14.30 9.73
CA ASN A 201 -9.24 14.01 8.34
C ASN A 201 -10.45 14.39 7.47
N THR A 202 -10.27 14.49 6.14
CA THR A 202 -11.29 14.93 5.18
C THR A 202 -12.48 13.97 5.06
N SER A 203 -12.22 12.66 5.18
CA SER A 203 -13.22 11.61 5.34
C SER A 203 -12.76 10.66 6.44
N GLN A 204 -13.66 10.28 7.33
CA GLN A 204 -13.27 9.57 8.54
C GLN A 204 -14.45 8.81 9.13
N THR A 205 -14.29 7.50 9.33
CA THR A 205 -15.29 6.65 9.98
C THR A 205 -14.58 5.57 10.79
N THR A 206 -14.18 5.90 12.02
CA THR A 206 -13.62 4.94 12.97
C THR A 206 -14.71 4.01 13.50
N PHE A 207 -14.37 2.75 13.76
CA PHE A 207 -15.39 1.75 14.12
C PHE A 207 -15.25 1.18 15.54
N SER A 208 -14.10 1.32 16.20
CA SER A 208 -13.86 0.73 17.52
C SER A 208 -12.72 1.42 18.26
N GLU A 209 -12.78 1.40 19.60
CA GLU A 209 -11.68 1.87 20.47
C GLU A 209 -10.45 0.94 20.46
N THR A 210 -10.54 -0.25 19.86
CA THR A 210 -9.46 -1.21 19.71
C THR A 210 -9.30 -1.68 18.27
N GLY A 211 -9.99 -0.99 17.34
CA GLY A 211 -9.91 -1.25 15.92
C GLY A 211 -8.61 -0.70 15.33
N VAL A 212 -7.91 -1.51 14.55
CA VAL A 212 -6.68 -1.10 13.85
C VAL A 212 -6.72 -1.50 12.39
N GLN A 213 -5.94 -0.79 11.58
CA GLN A 213 -5.80 -1.10 10.17
C GLN A 213 -4.78 -2.23 9.94
N THR A 214 -4.90 -2.90 8.79
CA THR A 214 -3.82 -3.68 8.19
C THR A 214 -3.10 -2.79 7.16
N SER A 215 -1.86 -2.99 6.83
CA SER A 215 -0.91 -3.98 7.32
C SER A 215 -0.46 -3.61 8.74
N LEU A 216 -0.60 -4.55 9.66
CA LEU A 216 -0.24 -4.35 11.08
C LEU A 216 1.11 -5.00 11.36
N GLN A 217 2.14 -4.20 11.62
CA GLN A 217 3.46 -4.67 12.01
C GLN A 217 3.56 -4.81 13.53
N MET A 218 4.14 -5.91 14.00
CA MET A 218 4.36 -6.19 15.42
C MET A 218 5.75 -6.77 15.67
N LYS A 219 6.22 -6.64 16.91
CA LYS A 219 7.43 -7.30 17.41
C LYS A 219 7.14 -7.96 18.75
N SER A 220 7.41 -9.26 18.84
CA SER A 220 7.25 -10.02 20.08
C SER A 220 8.40 -9.77 21.06
N SER A 221 8.19 -10.03 22.33
CA SER A 221 9.22 -9.88 23.38
C SER A 221 10.42 -10.81 23.20
N ASP A 222 10.25 -11.91 22.47
CA ASP A 222 11.29 -12.90 22.17
C ASP A 222 11.91 -12.70 20.78
N GLY A 223 11.66 -11.54 20.15
CA GLY A 223 12.37 -11.06 18.97
C GLY A 223 11.79 -11.49 17.62
N LEU A 224 10.55 -11.99 17.57
CA LEU A 224 9.88 -12.24 16.28
C LEU A 224 9.22 -10.97 15.75
N TYR A 225 9.42 -10.69 14.47
CA TYR A 225 8.67 -9.71 13.71
C TYR A 225 7.48 -10.41 13.06
N ILE A 226 6.31 -9.80 13.16
CA ILE A 226 5.03 -10.39 12.75
C ILE A 226 4.24 -9.33 12.02
N ASN A 227 3.72 -9.67 10.84
CA ASN A 227 2.86 -8.77 10.07
C ASN A 227 1.54 -9.47 9.74
N LEU A 228 0.42 -8.81 10.01
CA LEU A 228 -0.91 -9.25 9.63
C LEU A 228 -1.45 -8.32 8.52
N HIS A 229 -1.86 -8.93 7.41
CA HIS A 229 -2.41 -8.19 6.27
C HIS A 229 -3.37 -9.08 5.46
N GLU A 230 -3.67 -8.65 4.24
CA GLU A 230 -4.46 -9.39 3.27
C GLU A 230 -3.82 -9.33 1.87
N ALA A 231 -4.18 -10.28 1.02
CA ALA A 231 -3.73 -10.30 -0.38
C ALA A 231 -4.89 -10.60 -1.34
N ALA A 232 -4.78 -10.10 -2.57
CA ALA A 232 -5.74 -10.31 -3.64
C ALA A 232 -7.17 -9.89 -3.25
N CYS A 233 -7.33 -8.65 -2.74
CA CYS A 233 -8.64 -8.08 -2.40
C CYS A 233 -9.42 -7.74 -3.68
N VAL A 234 -10.15 -8.73 -4.21
CA VAL A 234 -10.94 -8.63 -5.43
C VAL A 234 -12.39 -8.95 -5.13
N ASN A 235 -13.29 -8.03 -5.47
CA ASN A 235 -14.74 -8.14 -5.25
C ASN A 235 -15.08 -8.54 -3.80
N TYR A 236 -14.44 -7.87 -2.86
CA TYR A 236 -14.59 -8.07 -1.43
C TYR A 236 -14.22 -6.78 -0.68
N PRO A 237 -14.77 -6.49 0.51
CA PRO A 237 -14.36 -5.35 1.31
C PRO A 237 -13.00 -5.59 1.94
N THR A 238 -12.32 -4.49 2.24
CA THR A 238 -11.02 -4.51 2.92
C THR A 238 -11.15 -4.96 4.37
N MET A 239 -10.17 -5.76 4.82
CA MET A 239 -10.09 -6.21 6.21
C MET A 239 -9.37 -5.19 7.09
N HIS A 240 -10.00 -4.83 8.19
CA HIS A 240 -9.40 -4.27 9.40
C HIS A 240 -9.35 -5.34 10.48
N LEU A 241 -8.80 -5.00 11.64
CA LEU A 241 -8.72 -5.89 12.79
C LEU A 241 -9.31 -5.20 14.01
N ASN A 242 -10.12 -5.94 14.78
CA ASN A 242 -10.61 -5.48 16.07
C ASN A 242 -10.00 -6.33 17.18
N LEU A 243 -9.42 -5.69 18.21
CA LEU A 243 -8.67 -6.38 19.24
C LEU A 243 -9.54 -6.61 20.49
N ASP A 244 -9.66 -7.87 20.90
CA ASP A 244 -9.94 -8.22 22.29
C ASP A 244 -8.64 -8.01 23.10
N ASP A 245 -8.53 -6.84 23.72
CA ASP A 245 -7.34 -6.40 24.44
C ASP A 245 -7.10 -7.10 25.79
N LYS A 246 -8.06 -7.93 26.23
CA LYS A 246 -7.90 -8.78 27.42
C LYS A 246 -7.24 -10.12 27.08
N ASN A 247 -7.59 -10.68 25.93
CA ASN A 247 -7.13 -12.00 25.51
C ASN A 247 -6.05 -11.93 24.41
N MET A 248 -5.72 -10.75 23.92
CA MET A 248 -4.80 -10.49 22.80
C MET A 248 -5.25 -11.23 21.53
N VAL A 249 -6.52 -11.13 21.19
CA VAL A 249 -7.12 -11.77 20.02
C VAL A 249 -7.62 -10.70 19.07
N PHE A 250 -7.00 -10.61 17.90
CA PHE A 250 -7.58 -9.87 16.80
C PHE A 250 -8.65 -10.71 16.11
N GLU A 251 -9.73 -10.06 15.67
CA GLU A 251 -10.73 -10.61 14.78
C GLU A 251 -10.85 -9.72 13.54
N SER A 252 -11.01 -10.33 12.37
CA SER A 252 -11.23 -9.58 11.13
C SER A 252 -12.47 -8.68 11.26
N TRP A 253 -12.36 -7.47 10.74
CA TRP A 253 -13.41 -6.48 10.77
C TRP A 253 -13.54 -5.84 9.39
N LEU A 254 -14.57 -6.23 8.66
CA LEU A 254 -14.74 -5.83 7.28
C LEU A 254 -15.45 -4.48 7.18
N THR A 255 -15.09 -3.69 6.17
CA THR A 255 -15.79 -2.44 5.85
C THR A 255 -17.21 -2.75 5.36
N PRO A 256 -18.26 -2.16 5.95
CA PRO A 256 -19.65 -2.36 5.54
C PRO A 256 -20.03 -1.52 4.31
N ASP A 257 -21.17 -1.88 3.71
CA ASP A 257 -21.93 -1.00 2.84
C ASP A 257 -22.92 -0.12 3.63
N ALA A 258 -23.73 0.68 2.93
CA ALA A 258 -24.76 1.54 3.52
C ALA A 258 -25.85 0.80 4.34
N GLN A 259 -25.97 -0.53 4.19
CA GLN A 259 -26.95 -1.36 4.89
C GLN A 259 -26.30 -2.18 6.01
N GLY A 260 -24.98 -2.07 6.19
CA GLY A 260 -24.21 -2.84 7.17
C GLY A 260 -23.77 -4.22 6.68
N ASN A 261 -24.07 -4.58 5.44
CA ASN A 261 -23.56 -5.81 4.82
C ASN A 261 -22.08 -5.65 4.44
N LYS A 262 -21.35 -6.78 4.38
CA LYS A 262 -19.92 -6.74 4.07
C LYS A 262 -19.65 -7.14 2.62
N ALA A 263 -20.07 -8.32 2.19
CA ALA A 263 -19.77 -8.78 0.84
C ALA A 263 -20.97 -9.51 0.20
N TYR A 264 -21.24 -9.16 -1.04
CA TYR A 264 -22.21 -9.85 -1.91
C TYR A 264 -21.46 -10.89 -2.73
N MET A 265 -21.81 -12.16 -2.54
CA MET A 265 -21.07 -13.29 -3.04
C MET A 265 -21.91 -14.14 -3.98
N GLN A 266 -21.26 -14.70 -5.01
CA GLN A 266 -21.84 -15.70 -5.91
C GLN A 266 -20.87 -16.88 -6.04
N ALA A 267 -21.29 -18.06 -5.62
CA ALA A 267 -20.48 -19.27 -5.78
C ALA A 267 -20.41 -19.75 -7.26
N PRO A 268 -19.28 -20.26 -7.77
CA PRO A 268 -18.03 -20.48 -7.04
C PRO A 268 -17.24 -19.18 -6.84
N ARG A 269 -16.72 -18.97 -5.65
CA ARG A 269 -15.97 -17.75 -5.29
C ARG A 269 -15.01 -18.01 -4.12
N THR A 270 -14.01 -17.15 -4.00
CA THR A 270 -13.08 -17.14 -2.86
C THR A 270 -13.09 -15.78 -2.17
N THR A 271 -12.74 -15.73 -0.89
CA THR A 271 -12.38 -14.47 -0.22
C THR A 271 -10.96 -14.07 -0.60
N PRO A 272 -10.52 -12.83 -0.30
CA PRO A 272 -9.10 -12.48 -0.25
C PRO A 272 -8.34 -13.41 0.71
N TRP A 273 -7.02 -13.46 0.57
CA TRP A 273 -6.16 -14.14 1.51
C TRP A 273 -5.96 -13.30 2.77
N ARG A 274 -6.08 -13.91 3.93
CA ARG A 274 -5.64 -13.36 5.22
C ARG A 274 -4.21 -13.80 5.41
N THR A 275 -3.28 -12.86 5.58
CA THR A 275 -1.84 -13.13 5.53
C THR A 275 -1.16 -12.93 6.86
N LEU A 276 -0.16 -13.74 7.11
CA LEU A 276 0.80 -13.63 8.21
C LEU A 276 2.20 -13.73 7.62
N ILE A 277 3.03 -12.71 7.82
CA ILE A 277 4.48 -12.78 7.59
C ILE A 277 5.16 -12.85 8.95
N VAL A 278 6.20 -13.68 9.09
CA VAL A 278 6.92 -13.87 10.35
C VAL A 278 8.39 -14.20 10.12
N SER A 279 9.27 -13.52 10.84
CA SER A 279 10.72 -13.79 10.88
C SER A 279 11.33 -13.39 12.21
N ASP A 280 12.53 -13.85 12.48
CA ASP A 280 13.41 -13.39 13.55
C ASP A 280 14.44 -12.34 13.04
N ASP A 281 14.26 -11.82 11.84
CA ASP A 281 15.05 -10.75 11.23
C ASP A 281 14.11 -9.72 10.58
N ALA A 282 14.21 -8.45 10.96
CA ALA A 282 13.39 -7.38 10.42
C ALA A 282 13.56 -7.20 8.90
N ARG A 283 14.73 -7.51 8.36
CA ARG A 283 15.02 -7.39 6.91
C ARG A 283 14.20 -8.35 6.06
N ASP A 284 13.84 -9.50 6.62
CA ASP A 284 12.99 -10.49 5.94
C ASP A 284 11.56 -9.98 5.77
N MET A 285 11.07 -9.12 6.69
CA MET A 285 9.77 -8.48 6.55
C MET A 285 9.71 -7.59 5.31
N LEU A 286 10.80 -6.84 5.05
CA LEU A 286 10.91 -5.92 3.91
C LEU A 286 11.15 -6.66 2.58
N SER A 287 11.82 -7.81 2.60
CA SER A 287 12.13 -8.61 1.41
C SER A 287 11.07 -9.64 1.05
N SER A 288 10.02 -9.80 1.88
CA SER A 288 8.96 -10.77 1.63
C SER A 288 8.16 -10.45 0.37
N ASN A 289 7.96 -11.47 -0.46
CA ASN A 289 7.08 -11.40 -1.63
C ASN A 289 5.80 -12.23 -1.44
N LEU A 290 5.46 -12.60 -0.20
CA LEU A 290 4.32 -13.46 0.11
C LEU A 290 3.01 -12.88 -0.44
N ILE A 291 2.77 -11.58 -0.22
CA ILE A 291 1.53 -10.92 -0.66
C ILE A 291 1.44 -10.91 -2.19
N LEU A 292 2.53 -10.62 -2.90
CA LEU A 292 2.57 -10.70 -4.36
C LEU A 292 2.32 -12.14 -4.84
N ASN A 293 2.95 -13.13 -4.21
CA ASN A 293 2.85 -14.54 -4.56
C ASN A 293 1.44 -15.11 -4.38
N LEU A 294 0.61 -14.53 -3.52
CA LEU A 294 -0.78 -14.92 -3.31
C LEU A 294 -1.75 -14.32 -4.35
N ASN A 295 -1.29 -13.42 -5.19
CA ASN A 295 -2.07 -12.87 -6.31
C ASN A 295 -1.93 -13.70 -7.58
N GLU A 296 -2.90 -13.57 -8.46
CA GLU A 296 -2.87 -14.23 -9.78
C GLU A 296 -1.75 -13.66 -10.66
N PRO A 297 -1.26 -14.43 -11.63
CA PRO A 297 -0.31 -13.92 -12.62
C PRO A 297 -0.85 -12.72 -13.40
N CYS A 298 0.06 -11.99 -14.05
CA CYS A 298 -0.29 -10.86 -14.93
C CYS A 298 -1.35 -11.25 -15.94
N GLN A 299 -2.40 -10.42 -16.07
CA GLN A 299 -3.53 -10.65 -16.96
C GLN A 299 -3.37 -10.00 -18.34
N TYR A 300 -2.23 -9.38 -18.63
CA TYR A 300 -1.97 -8.70 -19.89
C TYR A 300 -0.98 -9.46 -20.76
N ASP A 301 -1.34 -9.68 -22.02
CA ASP A 301 -0.46 -10.29 -23.02
C ASP A 301 0.69 -9.37 -23.44
N ASP A 302 0.44 -8.05 -23.50
CA ASP A 302 1.43 -7.02 -23.82
C ASP A 302 1.58 -6.05 -22.65
N THR A 303 2.75 -6.02 -22.03
CA THR A 303 3.13 -5.09 -20.97
C THR A 303 4.21 -4.09 -21.38
N SER A 304 4.58 -4.07 -22.68
CA SER A 304 5.67 -3.24 -23.21
C SER A 304 5.45 -1.72 -23.06
N TRP A 305 4.18 -1.32 -22.92
CA TRP A 305 3.76 0.07 -22.72
C TRP A 305 3.85 0.56 -21.28
N ILE A 306 3.97 -0.38 -20.32
CA ILE A 306 4.11 -0.07 -18.89
C ILE A 306 5.58 0.24 -18.60
N LYS A 307 5.88 1.44 -18.14
CA LYS A 307 7.24 1.92 -17.90
C LYS A 307 7.35 2.60 -16.54
N PRO A 308 8.26 2.16 -15.67
CA PRO A 308 8.66 2.97 -14.52
C PRO A 308 9.17 4.34 -14.94
N VAL A 309 8.80 5.38 -14.18
CA VAL A 309 9.06 6.79 -14.53
C VAL A 309 9.47 7.62 -13.32
N LYS A 310 10.27 8.67 -13.59
CA LYS A 310 10.45 9.80 -12.68
C LYS A 310 9.65 10.99 -13.18
N TYR A 311 8.99 11.70 -12.28
CA TYR A 311 8.17 12.85 -12.64
C TYR A 311 8.39 14.03 -11.68
N CYS A 312 8.02 15.23 -12.11
CA CYS A 312 7.82 16.41 -11.27
C CYS A 312 6.43 16.96 -11.54
N GLY A 313 6.00 18.04 -10.86
CA GLY A 313 4.68 18.52 -11.17
C GLY A 313 4.25 19.83 -10.54
N VAL A 314 3.23 20.41 -11.15
CA VAL A 314 2.45 21.52 -10.63
C VAL A 314 1.53 20.97 -9.56
N TRP A 315 1.99 20.99 -8.32
CA TRP A 315 1.35 20.35 -7.15
C TRP A 315 1.76 21.01 -5.83
N TRP A 316 3.05 21.02 -5.47
CA TRP A 316 3.52 21.44 -4.15
C TRP A 316 3.19 22.89 -3.81
N GLU A 317 3.21 23.80 -4.79
CA GLU A 317 2.83 25.20 -4.57
C GLU A 317 1.36 25.36 -4.14
N MET A 318 0.48 24.47 -4.60
CA MET A 318 -0.93 24.47 -4.18
C MET A 318 -1.08 23.90 -2.77
N ILE A 319 -0.41 22.80 -2.46
CA ILE A 319 -0.42 22.17 -1.12
C ILE A 319 0.03 23.16 -0.04
N VAL A 320 1.07 23.94 -0.29
CA VAL A 320 1.57 24.95 0.66
C VAL A 320 0.81 26.28 0.63
N GLY A 321 -0.24 26.40 -0.21
CA GLY A 321 -1.10 27.59 -0.30
C GLY A 321 -0.52 28.77 -1.08
N ARG A 322 0.56 28.57 -1.85
CA ARG A 322 1.16 29.61 -2.70
C ARG A 322 0.40 29.82 -4.01
N LYS A 323 -0.18 28.75 -4.53
CA LYS A 323 -1.02 28.72 -5.74
C LYS A 323 -2.39 28.09 -5.42
N SER A 324 -3.30 28.14 -6.37
CA SER A 324 -4.61 27.51 -6.29
C SER A 324 -4.83 26.50 -7.41
N TRP A 325 -5.63 25.46 -7.13
CA TRP A 325 -6.16 24.57 -8.17
C TRP A 325 -7.25 25.27 -9.00
N SER A 326 -8.00 26.20 -8.37
CA SER A 326 -9.07 26.97 -9.01
C SER A 326 -8.52 28.11 -9.88
N TYR A 327 -9.21 28.37 -11.00
CA TYR A 327 -8.91 29.47 -11.92
C TYR A 327 -9.45 30.83 -11.44
N THR A 328 -10.62 30.82 -10.78
CA THR A 328 -11.34 32.03 -10.36
C THR A 328 -11.83 31.95 -8.92
N ASP A 329 -12.08 33.10 -8.29
CA ASP A 329 -12.74 33.19 -6.98
C ASP A 329 -14.20 33.69 -7.13
N GLU A 330 -14.74 33.81 -8.36
CA GLU A 330 -16.06 34.39 -8.61
C GLU A 330 -17.22 33.41 -8.45
N PHE A 331 -16.96 32.09 -8.41
CA PHE A 331 -17.99 31.05 -8.38
C PHE A 331 -18.10 30.38 -7.01
N PRO A 332 -19.09 30.76 -6.19
CA PRO A 332 -19.37 30.05 -4.92
C PRO A 332 -20.03 28.69 -5.14
N ALA A 333 -20.54 28.42 -6.34
CA ALA A 333 -21.08 27.14 -6.79
C ALA A 333 -20.82 26.96 -8.28
N VAL A 334 -20.47 25.72 -8.65
CA VAL A 334 -20.18 25.32 -10.03
C VAL A 334 -21.15 24.22 -10.46
N GLU A 335 -21.77 24.42 -11.63
CA GLU A 335 -22.51 23.37 -12.33
C GLU A 335 -21.82 23.03 -13.65
N ILE A 336 -21.29 21.81 -13.75
CA ILE A 336 -20.57 21.34 -14.93
C ILE A 336 -21.51 21.33 -16.17
N GLY A 337 -21.07 21.98 -17.24
CA GLY A 337 -21.83 22.15 -18.49
C GLY A 337 -22.76 23.37 -18.51
N VAL A 338 -22.90 24.10 -17.38
CA VAL A 338 -23.73 25.33 -17.27
C VAL A 338 -22.88 26.56 -16.94
N THR A 339 -21.98 26.45 -15.96
CA THR A 339 -21.11 27.55 -15.55
C THR A 339 -20.14 27.92 -16.66
N ASP A 340 -20.17 29.19 -17.08
CA ASP A 340 -19.39 29.73 -18.19
C ASP A 340 -18.07 30.32 -17.72
N PHE A 341 -17.04 29.50 -17.65
CA PHE A 341 -15.69 29.88 -17.23
C PHE A 341 -15.01 30.89 -18.18
N SER A 342 -15.47 31.02 -19.45
CA SER A 342 -14.89 31.99 -20.39
C SER A 342 -15.17 33.44 -19.99
N LYS A 343 -16.16 33.66 -19.13
CA LYS A 343 -16.55 34.99 -18.60
C LYS A 343 -15.94 35.31 -17.25
N ALA A 344 -15.35 34.31 -16.58
CA ALA A 344 -14.76 34.47 -15.26
C ALA A 344 -13.43 35.22 -15.32
N LYS A 345 -13.15 35.98 -14.28
CA LYS A 345 -11.83 36.61 -14.12
C LYS A 345 -10.87 35.67 -13.46
N PRO A 346 -9.64 35.51 -13.97
CA PRO A 346 -8.63 34.73 -13.32
C PRO A 346 -8.28 35.33 -11.96
N ASN A 347 -8.08 34.48 -10.94
CA ASN A 347 -7.72 34.94 -9.59
C ASN A 347 -6.22 35.33 -9.48
N GLY A 348 -5.42 35.11 -10.53
CA GLY A 348 -3.99 35.38 -10.56
C GLY A 348 -3.11 34.43 -9.74
N ARG A 349 -3.72 33.39 -9.14
CA ARG A 349 -3.02 32.40 -8.33
C ARG A 349 -3.07 31.00 -8.92
N HIS A 350 -3.80 30.78 -10.01
CA HIS A 350 -3.94 29.49 -10.66
C HIS A 350 -2.58 28.87 -10.99
N GLY A 351 -2.34 27.63 -10.52
CA GLY A 351 -1.06 26.94 -10.69
C GLY A 351 -0.88 26.33 -12.07
N ALA A 352 -1.95 25.78 -12.64
CA ALA A 352 -1.91 25.02 -13.90
C ALA A 352 -1.98 25.90 -15.16
N THR A 353 -1.34 27.08 -15.18
CA THR A 353 -1.30 27.92 -16.36
C THR A 353 -0.39 27.34 -17.45
N THR A 354 -0.70 27.58 -18.71
CA THR A 354 0.14 27.16 -19.85
C THR A 354 1.60 27.59 -19.69
N ALA A 355 1.85 28.80 -19.17
CA ALA A 355 3.20 29.31 -18.95
C ALA A 355 3.95 28.53 -17.86
N GLU A 356 3.28 28.27 -16.74
CA GLU A 356 3.88 27.53 -15.62
C GLU A 356 4.18 26.07 -16.00
N VAL A 357 3.25 25.41 -16.67
CA VAL A 357 3.44 24.02 -17.11
C VAL A 357 4.61 23.90 -18.10
N LYS A 358 4.78 24.88 -19.01
CA LYS A 358 5.98 24.93 -19.90
C LYS A 358 7.28 25.02 -19.11
N ARG A 359 7.31 25.79 -18.04
CA ARG A 359 8.49 25.87 -17.14
C ARG A 359 8.84 24.52 -16.55
N TYR A 360 7.85 23.75 -16.08
CA TYR A 360 8.06 22.40 -15.56
C TYR A 360 8.47 21.41 -16.66
N ILE A 361 7.93 21.52 -17.89
CA ILE A 361 8.34 20.70 -19.03
C ILE A 361 9.82 20.94 -19.37
N ASP A 362 10.26 22.21 -19.42
CA ASP A 362 11.66 22.55 -19.68
C ASP A 362 12.57 22.04 -18.58
N PHE A 363 12.15 22.13 -17.30
CA PHE A 363 12.89 21.58 -16.18
C PHE A 363 13.00 20.05 -16.26
N ALA A 364 11.91 19.34 -16.55
CA ALA A 364 11.90 17.89 -16.69
C ALA A 364 12.82 17.44 -17.83
N ALA A 365 12.72 18.07 -19.01
CA ALA A 365 13.57 17.76 -20.16
C ALA A 365 15.07 17.99 -19.88
N LYS A 366 15.42 19.11 -19.23
CA LYS A 366 16.80 19.44 -18.84
C LYS A 366 17.41 18.42 -17.88
N ASN A 367 16.58 17.83 -17.02
CA ASN A 367 17.02 16.99 -15.90
C ASN A 367 16.77 15.48 -16.08
N GLY A 368 16.25 15.06 -17.25
CA GLY A 368 16.01 13.65 -17.54
C GLY A 368 14.86 13.05 -16.72
N LEU A 369 13.86 13.88 -16.38
CA LEU A 369 12.59 13.40 -15.81
C LEU A 369 11.63 13.08 -16.96
N ASP A 370 10.86 12.01 -16.79
CA ASP A 370 10.05 11.44 -17.87
C ASP A 370 8.72 12.16 -18.06
N GLN A 371 8.14 12.66 -16.94
CA GLN A 371 6.79 13.19 -16.95
C GLN A 371 6.63 14.43 -16.07
N VAL A 372 5.56 15.19 -16.36
CA VAL A 372 5.11 16.34 -15.57
C VAL A 372 3.65 16.17 -15.20
N LEU A 373 3.37 16.00 -13.90
CA LEU A 373 2.02 16.04 -13.34
C LEU A 373 1.47 17.46 -13.40
N VAL A 374 0.19 17.63 -13.76
CA VAL A 374 -0.49 18.92 -13.69
C VAL A 374 -1.82 18.75 -12.97
N GLU A 375 -1.88 19.16 -11.72
CA GLU A 375 -3.12 19.27 -10.98
C GLU A 375 -3.82 20.60 -11.25
N GLY A 376 -5.15 20.66 -11.13
CA GLY A 376 -5.90 21.89 -11.37
C GLY A 376 -6.06 22.26 -12.84
N TRP A 377 -5.83 21.36 -13.79
CA TRP A 377 -5.88 21.65 -15.23
C TRP A 377 -7.29 21.86 -15.78
N ASN A 378 -8.30 21.22 -15.18
CA ASN A 378 -9.69 21.16 -15.64
C ASN A 378 -10.64 21.96 -14.74
N ILE A 379 -11.79 22.35 -15.28
CA ILE A 379 -12.82 23.12 -14.58
C ILE A 379 -13.47 22.35 -13.43
N GLY A 380 -13.87 23.06 -12.37
CA GLY A 380 -14.63 22.52 -11.23
C GLY A 380 -14.02 22.74 -9.85
N TRP A 381 -12.77 23.15 -9.77
CA TRP A 381 -12.03 23.30 -8.51
C TRP A 381 -12.49 24.46 -7.61
N GLU A 382 -13.33 25.37 -8.11
CA GLU A 382 -13.88 26.48 -7.34
C GLU A 382 -14.84 26.03 -6.24
N ASP A 383 -15.49 24.88 -6.45
CA ASP A 383 -16.55 24.36 -5.58
C ASP A 383 -16.52 22.83 -5.54
N TRP A 384 -15.33 22.24 -5.34
CA TRP A 384 -15.16 20.78 -5.39
C TRP A 384 -15.22 20.11 -4.02
N PHE A 385 -14.64 20.74 -3.01
CA PHE A 385 -14.35 20.12 -1.73
C PHE A 385 -15.48 20.31 -0.72
N GLY A 386 -15.84 19.22 0.00
CA GLY A 386 -16.75 19.26 1.13
C GLY A 386 -18.24 19.37 0.80
N HIS A 387 -18.62 19.47 -0.47
CA HIS A 387 -20.01 19.68 -0.88
C HIS A 387 -20.77 18.40 -1.26
N SER A 388 -20.11 17.24 -1.31
CA SER A 388 -20.71 15.94 -1.67
C SER A 388 -21.55 16.00 -2.94
N LYS A 389 -21.02 16.66 -3.97
CA LYS A 389 -21.70 16.83 -5.26
C LYS A 389 -21.54 15.60 -6.12
N PHE A 390 -22.61 15.20 -6.82
CA PHE A 390 -22.58 14.10 -7.77
C PHE A 390 -21.73 14.41 -9.00
N LYS A 391 -21.91 15.60 -9.62
CA LYS A 391 -21.13 16.06 -10.77
C LYS A 391 -20.17 17.17 -10.33
N VAL A 392 -18.93 16.81 -10.06
CA VAL A 392 -17.87 17.76 -9.68
C VAL A 392 -17.02 18.11 -10.88
N PHE A 393 -16.54 17.09 -11.61
CA PHE A 393 -15.64 17.23 -12.76
C PHE A 393 -16.21 16.47 -13.97
N ASP A 394 -15.82 16.89 -15.20
CA ASP A 394 -16.09 16.16 -16.44
C ASP A 394 -14.85 15.46 -17.02
N PHE A 395 -13.67 15.73 -16.45
CA PHE A 395 -12.38 15.16 -16.85
C PHE A 395 -11.99 15.42 -18.31
N GLN A 396 -12.56 16.45 -18.93
CA GLN A 396 -12.39 16.76 -20.36
C GLN A 396 -12.15 18.24 -20.65
N THR A 397 -12.73 19.13 -19.87
CA THR A 397 -12.74 20.57 -20.15
C THR A 397 -11.62 21.29 -19.40
N PRO A 398 -10.57 21.77 -20.09
CA PRO A 398 -9.50 22.53 -19.45
C PRO A 398 -9.98 23.93 -19.06
N TYR A 399 -9.29 24.53 -18.09
CA TYR A 399 -9.44 25.96 -17.81
C TYR A 399 -9.01 26.83 -19.00
N PRO A 400 -9.50 28.09 -19.11
CA PRO A 400 -9.19 28.98 -20.25
C PRO A 400 -7.71 29.28 -20.42
N ASP A 401 -6.90 29.22 -19.37
CA ASP A 401 -5.46 29.51 -19.38
C ASP A 401 -4.58 28.23 -19.49
N PHE A 402 -5.21 27.04 -19.66
CA PHE A 402 -4.53 25.76 -19.87
C PHE A 402 -4.76 25.25 -21.30
N ASP A 403 -3.78 25.43 -22.19
CA ASP A 403 -3.84 24.90 -23.54
C ASP A 403 -3.32 23.46 -23.61
N ILE A 404 -4.23 22.51 -23.41
CA ILE A 404 -3.91 21.07 -23.37
C ILE A 404 -3.20 20.59 -24.65
N LYS A 405 -3.60 21.11 -25.82
CA LYS A 405 -3.01 20.73 -27.12
C LYS A 405 -1.58 21.23 -27.23
N ALA A 406 -1.39 22.55 -27.09
CA ALA A 406 -0.08 23.15 -27.21
C ALA A 406 0.92 22.64 -26.18
N LEU A 407 0.46 22.33 -24.95
CA LEU A 407 1.31 21.79 -23.90
C LEU A 407 1.78 20.37 -24.20
N ASN A 408 0.90 19.48 -24.69
CA ASN A 408 1.30 18.13 -25.06
C ASN A 408 2.23 18.12 -26.27
N GLU A 409 1.95 18.91 -27.30
CA GLU A 409 2.85 19.08 -28.46
C GLU A 409 4.23 19.57 -28.00
N TYR A 410 4.27 20.54 -27.08
CA TYR A 410 5.51 21.10 -26.54
C TYR A 410 6.27 20.02 -25.71
N ALA A 411 5.60 19.32 -24.81
CA ALA A 411 6.22 18.28 -23.99
C ALA A 411 6.83 17.18 -24.87
N HIS A 412 6.07 16.68 -25.86
CA HIS A 412 6.56 15.66 -26.79
C HIS A 412 7.76 16.13 -27.60
N SER A 413 7.80 17.40 -28.02
CA SER A 413 8.95 17.98 -28.73
C SER A 413 10.24 18.00 -27.88
N LYS A 414 10.11 17.93 -26.56
CA LYS A 414 11.19 17.87 -25.57
C LYS A 414 11.49 16.44 -25.06
N GLY A 415 10.78 15.44 -25.53
CA GLY A 415 10.92 14.05 -25.07
C GLY A 415 10.26 13.77 -23.69
N VAL A 416 9.40 14.66 -23.22
CA VAL A 416 8.67 14.57 -21.96
C VAL A 416 7.19 14.29 -22.25
N LYS A 417 6.48 13.66 -21.33
CA LYS A 417 5.01 13.53 -21.37
C LYS A 417 4.38 14.28 -20.20
N LEU A 418 3.13 14.68 -20.38
CA LEU A 418 2.32 15.10 -19.24
C LEU A 418 1.72 13.87 -18.55
N LEU A 419 1.61 13.93 -17.23
CA LEU A 419 0.88 12.97 -16.37
C LEU A 419 -0.47 13.62 -16.06
N MET A 420 -1.55 12.94 -16.41
CA MET A 420 -2.92 13.41 -16.20
C MET A 420 -3.30 13.36 -14.72
N HIS A 421 -4.15 14.29 -14.29
CA HIS A 421 -4.79 14.28 -12.98
C HIS A 421 -6.31 14.18 -13.11
N HIS A 422 -6.90 13.20 -12.48
CA HIS A 422 -8.35 13.01 -12.35
C HIS A 422 -8.72 13.01 -10.87
N GLU A 423 -8.95 14.20 -10.28
CA GLU A 423 -9.60 14.27 -8.97
C GLU A 423 -11.11 14.01 -9.14
N THR A 424 -11.64 13.10 -8.34
CA THR A 424 -13.06 12.70 -8.43
C THR A 424 -13.94 13.35 -7.37
N SER A 425 -13.35 13.98 -6.33
CA SER A 425 -14.06 14.41 -5.11
C SER A 425 -14.93 13.28 -4.53
N ALA A 426 -14.36 12.07 -4.53
CA ALA A 426 -14.97 10.82 -4.09
C ALA A 426 -16.28 10.43 -4.82
N SER A 427 -16.64 11.10 -5.94
CA SER A 427 -17.80 10.73 -6.75
C SER A 427 -17.46 9.64 -7.77
N ALA A 428 -17.35 8.39 -7.30
CA ALA A 428 -17.00 7.24 -8.11
C ALA A 428 -17.96 7.05 -9.30
N MET A 429 -19.28 7.17 -9.07
CA MET A 429 -20.28 7.05 -10.15
C MET A 429 -20.12 8.12 -11.24
N ASN A 430 -19.72 9.34 -10.87
CA ASN A 430 -19.44 10.39 -11.85
C ASN A 430 -18.20 10.07 -12.66
N TYR A 431 -17.15 9.58 -11.99
CA TYR A 431 -15.91 9.20 -12.68
C TYR A 431 -16.16 8.05 -13.67
N GLU A 432 -16.88 7.00 -13.29
CA GLU A 432 -17.24 5.90 -14.19
C GLU A 432 -18.03 6.37 -15.43
N ARG A 433 -18.90 7.37 -15.25
CA ARG A 433 -19.70 7.92 -16.37
C ARG A 433 -18.85 8.60 -17.44
N TYR A 434 -17.78 9.28 -17.04
CA TYR A 434 -16.91 10.04 -17.94
C TYR A 434 -15.60 9.32 -18.28
N MET A 435 -15.29 8.21 -17.63
CA MET A 435 -13.99 7.54 -17.70
C MET A 435 -13.56 7.19 -19.12
N GLU A 436 -14.45 6.62 -19.92
CA GLU A 436 -14.14 6.25 -21.30
C GLU A 436 -13.78 7.47 -22.16
N ASP A 437 -14.52 8.56 -22.02
CA ASP A 437 -14.25 9.79 -22.78
C ASP A 437 -13.00 10.50 -22.28
N ALA A 438 -12.74 10.45 -20.98
CA ALA A 438 -11.49 10.97 -20.38
C ALA A 438 -10.27 10.19 -20.89
N TYR A 439 -10.32 8.87 -20.95
CA TYR A 439 -9.21 8.07 -21.48
C TYR A 439 -9.02 8.25 -23.01
N LYS A 440 -10.10 8.44 -23.76
CA LYS A 440 -10.00 8.84 -25.19
C LYS A 440 -9.33 10.19 -25.36
N LEU A 441 -9.66 11.17 -24.49
CA LEU A 441 -8.99 12.49 -24.47
C LEU A 441 -7.49 12.32 -24.19
N MET A 442 -7.14 11.49 -23.22
CA MET A 442 -5.74 11.21 -22.89
C MET A 442 -5.00 10.62 -24.09
N ASN A 443 -5.58 9.61 -24.75
CA ASN A 443 -4.98 8.99 -25.94
C ASN A 443 -4.84 10.01 -27.09
N LYS A 444 -5.85 10.88 -27.30
CA LYS A 444 -5.81 11.93 -28.31
C LYS A 444 -4.61 12.86 -28.16
N TYR A 445 -4.22 13.16 -26.94
CA TYR A 445 -3.10 14.07 -26.63
C TYR A 445 -1.80 13.34 -26.22
N GLY A 446 -1.81 11.99 -26.21
CA GLY A 446 -0.60 11.17 -25.99
C GLY A 446 -0.20 10.99 -24.54
N TYR A 447 -1.10 11.21 -23.59
CA TYR A 447 -0.90 10.81 -22.19
C TYR A 447 -0.84 9.28 -22.08
N ASN A 448 -0.03 8.77 -21.16
CA ASN A 448 0.08 7.34 -20.87
C ASN A 448 0.02 6.99 -19.38
N SER A 449 -0.28 7.98 -18.54
CA SER A 449 -0.42 7.80 -17.10
C SER A 449 -1.41 8.80 -16.51
N VAL A 450 -2.10 8.39 -15.45
CA VAL A 450 -3.06 9.20 -14.70
C VAL A 450 -2.85 9.04 -13.19
N LYS A 451 -2.85 10.17 -12.47
CA LYS A 451 -3.09 10.21 -11.02
C LYS A 451 -4.59 10.38 -10.81
N SER A 452 -5.23 9.43 -10.13
CA SER A 452 -6.65 9.51 -9.76
C SER A 452 -6.78 9.76 -8.26
N GLY A 453 -7.57 10.78 -7.85
CA GLY A 453 -7.84 11.13 -6.47
C GLY A 453 -9.31 10.90 -6.08
N TYR A 454 -9.54 10.61 -4.80
CA TYR A 454 -10.88 10.34 -4.26
C TYR A 454 -11.09 11.07 -2.93
N VAL A 455 -10.72 12.36 -2.90
CA VAL A 455 -10.79 13.17 -1.68
C VAL A 455 -12.24 13.41 -1.25
N GLY A 456 -12.57 13.09 0.00
CA GLY A 456 -13.88 13.33 0.61
C GLY A 456 -14.72 12.07 0.82
N ASN A 457 -15.98 12.26 1.20
CA ASN A 457 -16.90 11.15 1.46
C ASN A 457 -17.41 10.54 0.15
N ILE A 458 -17.44 9.22 0.08
CA ILE A 458 -17.85 8.49 -1.13
C ILE A 458 -19.27 8.83 -1.58
N ILE A 459 -19.43 8.96 -2.89
CA ILE A 459 -20.73 9.03 -3.56
C ILE A 459 -20.84 7.82 -4.50
N PRO A 460 -21.83 6.93 -4.27
CA PRO A 460 -23.08 7.13 -3.50
C PRO A 460 -22.89 7.15 -1.98
N ARG A 461 -23.71 7.95 -1.31
CA ARG A 461 -23.66 8.10 0.17
C ARG A 461 -23.95 6.79 0.88
N GLY A 462 -23.21 6.54 1.95
CA GLY A 462 -23.28 5.32 2.75
C GLY A 462 -22.30 4.26 2.32
N GLU A 463 -21.64 4.43 1.17
CA GLU A 463 -20.47 3.64 0.81
C GLU A 463 -19.21 4.23 1.44
N HIS A 464 -18.21 3.38 1.65
CA HIS A 464 -16.93 3.72 2.24
C HIS A 464 -15.78 3.44 1.27
N HIS A 465 -14.65 4.15 1.42
CA HIS A 465 -13.46 3.99 0.56
C HIS A 465 -12.96 2.53 0.49
N TYR A 466 -13.17 1.76 1.55
CA TYR A 466 -12.66 0.38 1.64
C TYR A 466 -13.76 -0.68 1.59
N GLY A 467 -14.98 -0.29 1.18
CA GLY A 467 -16.10 -1.18 0.93
C GLY A 467 -15.92 -2.01 -0.36
N GLN A 468 -16.74 -3.06 -0.51
CA GLN A 468 -16.72 -3.89 -1.73
C GLN A 468 -16.98 -3.08 -3.00
N VAL A 469 -17.91 -2.12 -2.96
CA VAL A 469 -18.26 -1.27 -4.11
C VAL A 469 -17.05 -0.49 -4.58
N MET A 470 -16.31 0.15 -3.66
CA MET A 470 -15.15 0.95 -4.02
C MET A 470 -13.95 0.10 -4.43
N ASN A 471 -13.71 -1.05 -3.80
CA ASN A 471 -12.67 -1.99 -4.27
C ASN A 471 -12.93 -2.47 -5.71
N ASN A 472 -14.21 -2.68 -6.06
CA ASN A 472 -14.59 -2.98 -7.44
C ASN A 472 -14.37 -1.80 -8.37
N HIS A 473 -14.71 -0.58 -7.92
CA HIS A 473 -14.48 0.65 -8.67
C HIS A 473 -13.00 0.89 -8.97
N TYR A 474 -12.12 0.79 -7.95
CA TYR A 474 -10.67 0.97 -8.14
C TYR A 474 -10.09 -0.02 -9.14
N LEU A 475 -10.49 -1.29 -9.04
CA LEU A 475 -10.05 -2.31 -9.99
C LEU A 475 -10.62 -2.08 -11.39
N TYR A 476 -11.87 -1.63 -11.49
CA TYR A 476 -12.50 -1.26 -12.76
C TYR A 476 -11.72 -0.12 -13.42
N ALA A 477 -11.40 0.96 -12.70
CA ALA A 477 -10.63 2.08 -13.23
C ALA A 477 -9.25 1.63 -13.75
N VAL A 478 -8.56 0.74 -13.03
CA VAL A 478 -7.27 0.18 -13.46
C VAL A 478 -7.40 -0.65 -14.74
N THR A 479 -8.41 -1.52 -14.83
CA THR A 479 -8.60 -2.40 -15.98
C THR A 479 -9.11 -1.64 -17.21
N GLU A 480 -9.96 -0.62 -17.04
CA GLU A 480 -10.38 0.26 -18.15
C GLU A 480 -9.18 1.09 -18.66
N ALA A 481 -8.37 1.65 -17.76
CA ALA A 481 -7.15 2.36 -18.14
C ALA A 481 -6.20 1.49 -18.97
N ALA A 482 -6.08 0.19 -18.63
CA ALA A 482 -5.24 -0.74 -19.38
C ALA A 482 -5.67 -0.94 -20.83
N LYS A 483 -6.97 -0.91 -21.13
CA LYS A 483 -7.51 -0.98 -22.50
C LYS A 483 -7.03 0.19 -23.36
N HIS A 484 -6.77 1.32 -22.72
CA HIS A 484 -6.24 2.55 -23.31
C HIS A 484 -4.71 2.66 -23.20
N LYS A 485 -4.03 1.65 -22.67
CA LYS A 485 -2.58 1.64 -22.39
C LYS A 485 -2.16 2.80 -21.46
N ILE A 486 -2.93 3.02 -20.40
CA ILE A 486 -2.71 4.05 -19.39
C ILE A 486 -2.30 3.40 -18.07
N MET A 487 -1.20 3.90 -17.49
CA MET A 487 -0.76 3.56 -16.14
C MET A 487 -1.52 4.38 -15.11
N VAL A 488 -1.81 3.77 -13.96
CA VAL A 488 -2.62 4.39 -12.89
C VAL A 488 -1.79 4.55 -11.62
N ASN A 489 -1.83 5.76 -11.06
CA ASN A 489 -1.40 6.10 -9.70
C ASN A 489 -2.65 6.48 -8.90
N ALA A 490 -3.09 5.62 -7.98
CA ALA A 490 -4.34 5.79 -7.25
C ALA A 490 -4.10 6.39 -5.86
N HIS A 491 -4.62 7.60 -5.62
CA HIS A 491 -4.61 8.27 -4.33
C HIS A 491 -5.92 8.02 -3.56
N GLU A 492 -5.91 8.10 -2.23
CA GLU A 492 -7.02 7.79 -1.30
C GLU A 492 -7.67 6.41 -1.51
N ALA A 493 -7.17 5.62 -2.43
CA ALA A 493 -7.68 4.28 -2.72
C ALA A 493 -7.32 3.27 -1.62
N THR A 494 -7.82 2.06 -1.75
CA THR A 494 -7.49 0.96 -0.83
C THR A 494 -5.99 0.69 -0.82
N ARG A 495 -5.45 0.43 0.38
CA ARG A 495 -4.07 -0.03 0.57
C ARG A 495 -3.74 -1.24 -0.30
N PRO A 496 -2.49 -1.39 -0.77
CA PRO A 496 -2.15 -2.43 -1.71
C PRO A 496 -2.25 -3.83 -1.10
N THR A 497 -2.80 -4.74 -1.89
CA THR A 497 -2.94 -6.16 -1.57
C THR A 497 -2.26 -7.07 -2.61
N GLY A 498 -1.25 -6.54 -3.31
CA GLY A 498 -0.47 -7.26 -4.31
C GLY A 498 -1.08 -7.27 -5.71
N LEU A 499 -2.17 -6.53 -5.96
CA LEU A 499 -2.86 -6.49 -7.26
C LEU A 499 -1.97 -6.00 -8.42
N CYS A 500 -0.89 -5.28 -8.10
CA CYS A 500 0.09 -4.85 -9.10
C CYS A 500 0.84 -6.02 -9.78
N ARG A 501 0.86 -7.23 -9.20
CA ARG A 501 1.31 -8.45 -9.90
C ARG A 501 0.38 -8.80 -11.04
N THR A 502 -0.92 -8.76 -10.79
CA THR A 502 -1.98 -9.16 -11.74
C THR A 502 -2.26 -8.06 -12.76
N TYR A 503 -2.21 -6.81 -12.32
CA TYR A 503 -2.51 -5.60 -13.09
C TYR A 503 -1.35 -4.60 -12.98
N PRO A 504 -0.22 -4.84 -13.67
CA PRO A 504 1.00 -4.05 -13.49
C PRO A 504 0.92 -2.59 -13.98
N ASN A 505 -0.16 -2.18 -14.62
CA ASN A 505 -0.43 -0.76 -14.88
C ASN A 505 -0.92 0.01 -13.64
N LEU A 506 -1.28 -0.65 -12.56
CA LEU A 506 -1.37 -0.04 -11.23
C LEU A 506 0.05 0.20 -10.72
N ILE A 507 0.64 1.30 -11.17
CA ILE A 507 2.06 1.60 -11.00
C ILE A 507 2.36 2.41 -9.74
N GLY A 508 1.36 3.10 -9.21
CA GLY A 508 1.45 3.90 -8.00
C GLY A 508 0.18 3.82 -7.17
N ASN A 509 0.32 4.04 -5.89
CA ASN A 509 -0.77 4.15 -4.93
C ASN A 509 -0.28 4.96 -3.73
N GLU A 510 -1.11 5.84 -3.15
CA GLU A 510 -0.75 6.59 -1.94
C GLU A 510 -1.12 5.82 -0.67
N SER A 511 -2.41 5.81 -0.32
CA SER A 511 -3.03 5.06 0.80
C SER A 511 -2.29 5.12 2.14
N ALA A 512 -1.69 6.26 2.46
CA ALA A 512 -1.10 6.64 3.75
C ALA A 512 -0.66 8.10 3.69
N ARG A 513 -0.28 8.70 4.81
CA ARG A 513 0.30 10.04 4.84
C ARG A 513 1.56 10.11 3.98
N GLY A 514 1.52 10.91 2.92
CA GLY A 514 2.66 11.29 2.09
C GLY A 514 3.29 12.62 2.52
N THR A 515 4.13 13.16 1.64
CA THR A 515 4.82 14.45 1.87
C THR A 515 3.86 15.63 2.05
N GLU A 516 2.63 15.58 1.51
CA GLU A 516 1.69 16.69 1.65
C GLU A 516 1.36 17.03 3.11
N TYR A 517 1.32 16.03 3.98
CA TYR A 517 1.09 16.24 5.41
C TYR A 517 2.18 17.08 6.10
N GLU A 518 3.34 17.19 5.51
CA GLU A 518 4.38 18.10 5.99
C GLU A 518 3.94 19.59 5.91
N ALA A 519 2.99 19.90 5.02
CA ALA A 519 2.35 21.22 4.98
C ALA A 519 1.25 21.42 6.03
N PHE A 520 0.79 20.34 6.68
CA PHE A 520 -0.34 20.33 7.62
C PHE A 520 0.07 19.94 9.06
N GLY A 521 1.30 20.22 9.44
CA GLY A 521 1.82 19.94 10.78
C GLY A 521 2.98 18.94 10.80
N GLY A 522 3.16 18.21 9.70
CA GLY A 522 4.27 17.28 9.49
C GLY A 522 3.99 15.86 9.95
N ASN A 523 4.93 14.99 9.63
CA ASN A 523 5.02 13.62 10.12
C ASN A 523 6.28 13.50 11.00
N ASN A 524 6.24 12.71 12.06
CA ASN A 524 7.47 12.42 12.80
C ASN A 524 8.49 11.71 11.91
N PRO A 525 9.81 11.89 12.11
CA PRO A 525 10.82 11.24 11.25
C PRO A 525 10.73 9.72 11.20
N ASP A 526 10.28 9.06 12.27
CA ASP A 526 10.08 7.60 12.33
C ASP A 526 9.03 7.09 11.34
N HIS A 527 8.07 7.94 10.92
CA HIS A 527 7.03 7.59 9.95
C HIS A 527 7.62 6.96 8.68
N THR A 528 8.71 7.53 8.14
CA THR A 528 9.34 7.05 6.91
C THR A 528 10.15 5.76 7.06
N VAL A 529 10.42 5.31 8.28
CA VAL A 529 11.05 4.01 8.58
C VAL A 529 10.06 3.00 9.18
N ILE A 530 8.79 3.39 9.33
CA ILE A 530 7.66 2.51 9.65
C ILE A 530 6.91 2.09 8.38
N LEU A 531 6.64 3.01 7.45
CA LEU A 531 5.86 2.75 6.23
C LEU A 531 6.38 1.56 5.40
N PRO A 532 7.68 1.29 5.26
CA PRO A 532 8.18 0.10 4.56
C PRO A 532 7.74 -1.21 5.19
N PHE A 533 7.54 -1.27 6.51
CA PHE A 533 7.08 -2.46 7.23
C PHE A 533 5.55 -2.59 7.28
N THR A 534 4.83 -1.54 6.99
CA THR A 534 3.36 -1.46 7.05
C THR A 534 2.78 -1.21 5.65
N ARG A 535 2.70 0.03 5.23
CA ARG A 535 2.03 0.48 4.01
C ARG A 535 2.61 -0.12 2.70
N LEU A 536 3.93 -0.35 2.64
CA LEU A 536 4.57 -0.91 1.45
C LEU A 536 4.40 -2.43 1.33
N GLN A 537 3.83 -3.10 2.31
CA GLN A 537 3.49 -4.51 2.21
C GLN A 537 2.39 -4.71 1.15
N GLY A 538 2.72 -5.36 0.05
CA GLY A 538 1.79 -5.63 -1.05
C GLY A 538 1.83 -4.66 -2.22
N GLY A 539 2.61 -3.56 -2.17
CA GLY A 539 2.77 -2.68 -3.32
C GLY A 539 3.47 -1.35 -3.03
N PRO A 540 3.91 -0.65 -4.10
CA PRO A 540 4.66 0.59 -4.00
C PRO A 540 3.82 1.74 -3.44
N MET A 541 4.50 2.80 -2.98
CA MET A 541 3.85 4.02 -2.51
C MET A 541 4.31 5.24 -3.30
N ASP A 542 3.35 6.06 -3.75
CA ASP A 542 3.62 7.42 -4.20
C ASP A 542 3.73 8.36 -2.99
N TYR A 543 4.89 8.34 -2.35
CA TYR A 543 5.18 9.15 -1.15
C TYR A 543 5.44 10.63 -1.48
N THR A 544 5.73 10.96 -2.74
CA THR A 544 6.08 12.30 -3.23
C THR A 544 7.33 12.90 -2.56
N PRO A 545 8.50 12.20 -2.58
CA PRO A 545 9.72 12.67 -1.92
C PRO A 545 10.43 13.79 -2.66
N GLY A 546 11.49 14.33 -2.05
CA GLY A 546 12.44 15.22 -2.72
C GLY A 546 12.33 16.68 -2.35
N ILE A 547 11.66 17.06 -1.27
CA ILE A 547 11.57 18.46 -0.84
C ILE A 547 12.91 18.90 -0.24
N PHE A 548 13.59 19.85 -0.88
CA PHE A 548 14.88 20.40 -0.46
C PHE A 548 14.73 21.68 0.37
N GLU A 549 13.77 22.54 0.01
CA GLU A 549 13.45 23.72 0.83
C GLU A 549 12.45 23.36 1.94
N THR A 550 12.96 22.63 2.94
CA THR A 550 12.19 22.04 4.03
C THR A 550 11.48 23.04 4.92
N GLN A 551 11.96 24.28 5.06
CA GLN A 551 11.36 25.33 5.89
C GLN A 551 10.37 26.17 5.07
N LEU A 552 9.08 25.80 5.09
CA LEU A 552 8.05 26.36 4.20
C LEU A 552 7.84 27.87 4.40
N LYS A 553 7.95 28.37 5.64
CA LYS A 553 7.83 29.79 5.97
C LYS A 553 8.85 30.70 5.26
N ASN A 554 9.95 30.15 4.76
CA ASN A 554 10.98 30.93 4.08
C ASN A 554 10.61 31.33 2.66
N TRP A 555 9.60 30.69 2.07
CA TRP A 555 9.23 30.90 0.67
C TRP A 555 7.72 30.82 0.39
N SER A 556 6.89 30.50 1.40
CA SER A 556 5.43 30.50 1.35
C SER A 556 4.83 31.12 2.62
N SER A 557 3.50 31.24 2.67
CA SER A 557 2.77 31.64 3.87
C SER A 557 2.58 30.50 4.89
N ASN A 558 2.90 29.28 4.50
CA ASN A 558 2.79 28.08 5.36
C ASN A 558 3.83 28.12 6.47
N GLN A 559 3.42 27.91 7.71
CA GLN A 559 4.30 27.97 8.89
C GLN A 559 4.89 26.62 9.28
N SER A 560 4.51 25.53 8.60
CA SER A 560 5.04 24.20 8.83
C SER A 560 6.44 24.00 8.23
N TYR A 561 7.01 22.84 8.43
CA TYR A 561 8.28 22.45 7.85
C TYR A 561 8.28 20.93 7.58
N VAL A 562 9.14 20.48 6.69
CA VAL A 562 9.32 19.05 6.37
C VAL A 562 10.27 18.43 7.37
N HIS A 563 9.83 17.42 8.11
CA HIS A 563 10.52 16.83 9.26
C HIS A 563 11.65 15.85 8.85
N THR A 564 12.57 16.33 8.03
CA THR A 564 13.71 15.54 7.53
C THR A 564 14.87 16.45 7.13
N THR A 565 16.07 15.89 7.01
CA THR A 565 17.19 16.56 6.36
C THR A 565 17.09 16.45 4.83
N LEU A 566 17.86 17.29 4.10
CA LEU A 566 17.98 17.18 2.64
C LEU A 566 18.53 15.80 2.24
N ALA A 567 19.54 15.28 2.94
CA ALA A 567 20.09 13.95 2.67
C ALA A 567 19.08 12.84 2.99
N GLY A 568 18.22 13.03 4.01
CA GLY A 568 17.08 12.18 4.30
C GLY A 568 16.06 12.12 3.15
N GLN A 569 15.81 13.26 2.47
CA GLN A 569 14.95 13.28 1.26
C GLN A 569 15.55 12.46 0.10
N LEU A 570 16.86 12.47 -0.07
CA LEU A 570 17.52 11.62 -1.07
C LEU A 570 17.38 10.12 -0.75
N ALA A 571 17.47 9.76 0.54
CA ALA A 571 17.29 8.37 1.00
C ALA A 571 15.92 7.78 0.62
N LEU A 572 14.87 8.61 0.63
CA LEU A 572 13.50 8.17 0.36
C LEU A 572 13.31 7.57 -1.03
N TYR A 573 14.13 7.95 -2.01
CA TYR A 573 14.09 7.34 -3.36
C TYR A 573 14.43 5.84 -3.38
N LEU A 574 15.01 5.32 -2.29
CA LEU A 574 15.35 3.92 -2.14
C LEU A 574 14.57 3.23 -1.04
N VAL A 575 14.34 3.92 0.08
CA VAL A 575 13.62 3.39 1.25
C VAL A 575 12.12 3.31 0.96
N MET A 576 11.55 4.33 0.30
CA MET A 576 10.16 4.33 -0.18
C MET A 576 10.12 3.83 -1.63
N TYR A 577 10.04 2.51 -1.79
CA TYR A 577 9.99 1.94 -3.13
C TYR A 577 8.76 2.41 -3.92
N SER A 578 9.01 2.93 -5.11
CA SER A 578 8.00 3.20 -6.13
C SER A 578 8.59 3.14 -7.54
N PRO A 579 7.92 2.52 -8.51
CA PRO A 579 8.29 2.61 -9.91
C PRO A 579 7.84 3.95 -10.55
N LEU A 580 7.06 4.73 -9.80
CA LEU A 580 6.63 6.08 -10.16
C LEU A 580 7.12 7.04 -9.07
N GLN A 581 8.30 7.65 -9.26
CA GLN A 581 8.95 8.49 -8.25
C GLN A 581 8.88 9.97 -8.60
N MET A 582 8.38 10.76 -7.66
CA MET A 582 8.27 12.21 -7.83
C MET A 582 9.54 12.93 -7.39
N ALA A 583 9.93 13.96 -8.14
CA ALA A 583 10.75 15.05 -7.67
C ALA A 583 9.79 16.20 -7.29
N ALA A 584 9.37 16.23 -6.02
CA ALA A 584 8.16 16.94 -5.58
C ALA A 584 8.35 18.44 -5.36
N ASP A 585 9.60 18.90 -5.18
CA ASP A 585 9.91 20.32 -4.94
C ASP A 585 9.88 21.16 -6.23
N LEU A 586 10.00 22.47 -6.07
CA LEU A 586 9.98 23.43 -7.16
C LEU A 586 11.29 23.39 -7.96
N PRO A 587 11.24 23.67 -9.30
CA PRO A 587 12.44 23.74 -10.14
C PRO A 587 13.55 24.61 -9.58
N GLU A 588 13.23 25.82 -9.09
CA GLU A 588 14.20 26.76 -8.52
C GLU A 588 14.87 26.24 -7.24
N HIS A 589 14.20 25.41 -6.44
CA HIS A 589 14.77 24.80 -5.25
C HIS A 589 15.82 23.74 -5.63
N TYR A 590 15.55 22.93 -6.65
CA TYR A 590 16.53 21.98 -7.18
C TYR A 590 17.72 22.66 -7.87
N GLU A 591 17.49 23.76 -8.56
CA GLU A 591 18.58 24.54 -9.20
C GLU A 591 19.55 25.11 -8.15
N LYS A 592 19.04 25.50 -6.99
CA LYS A 592 19.84 25.99 -5.86
C LYS A 592 20.74 24.91 -5.25
N TYR A 593 20.31 23.66 -5.24
CA TYR A 593 21.05 22.48 -4.71
C TYR A 593 21.33 21.47 -5.83
N SER A 594 21.80 21.96 -6.98
CA SER A 594 21.96 21.14 -8.19
C SER A 594 22.93 19.99 -8.06
N ASP A 595 23.91 20.08 -7.17
CA ASP A 595 24.88 19.03 -6.83
C ASP A 595 24.23 17.87 -6.03
N ALA A 596 23.35 18.17 -5.08
CA ALA A 596 22.55 17.17 -4.36
C ALA A 596 21.47 16.57 -5.28
N PHE A 597 20.82 17.42 -6.12
CA PHE A 597 19.82 16.98 -7.08
C PHE A 597 20.38 16.00 -8.12
N GLN A 598 21.70 15.96 -8.31
CA GLN A 598 22.33 14.95 -9.16
C GLN A 598 21.98 13.52 -8.75
N PHE A 599 21.82 13.24 -7.45
CA PHE A 599 21.39 11.93 -6.99
C PHE A 599 20.00 11.55 -7.53
N ILE A 600 19.04 12.47 -7.49
CA ILE A 600 17.66 12.24 -8.01
C ILE A 600 17.68 12.02 -9.53
N ARG A 601 18.56 12.72 -10.26
CA ARG A 601 18.74 12.48 -11.70
C ARG A 601 19.28 11.08 -11.99
N ASP A 602 20.22 10.61 -11.16
CA ASP A 602 20.96 9.36 -11.38
C ASP A 602 20.22 8.11 -10.92
N VAL A 603 19.45 8.22 -9.81
CA VAL A 603 18.83 7.04 -9.17
C VAL A 603 17.82 6.37 -10.10
N ALA A 604 17.85 5.05 -10.17
CA ALA A 604 16.88 4.26 -10.91
C ALA A 604 15.54 4.13 -10.15
N VAL A 605 14.51 3.67 -10.84
CA VAL A 605 13.16 3.41 -10.27
C VAL A 605 12.66 2.00 -10.55
N ASP A 606 13.49 1.16 -11.20
CA ASP A 606 13.22 -0.26 -11.45
C ASP A 606 14.51 -1.07 -11.21
N TRP A 607 14.40 -2.25 -10.61
CA TRP A 607 15.55 -2.92 -10.00
C TRP A 607 15.69 -4.38 -10.40
N ASP A 608 16.93 -4.83 -10.57
CA ASP A 608 17.28 -6.25 -10.76
C ASP A 608 17.41 -7.00 -9.43
N ASP A 609 17.87 -6.30 -8.39
CA ASP A 609 18.10 -6.90 -7.06
C ASP A 609 18.00 -5.83 -5.96
N SER A 610 17.53 -6.22 -4.79
CA SER A 610 17.48 -5.40 -3.59
C SER A 610 18.02 -6.16 -2.38
N LYS A 611 18.87 -5.50 -1.59
CA LYS A 611 19.48 -6.04 -0.38
C LYS A 611 19.19 -5.12 0.80
N TYR A 612 18.35 -5.53 1.69
CA TYR A 612 18.16 -4.85 2.97
C TYR A 612 19.37 -5.18 3.86
N ILE A 613 20.20 -4.18 4.15
CA ILE A 613 21.48 -4.33 4.84
C ILE A 613 21.27 -4.37 6.35
N GLU A 614 20.48 -3.42 6.85
CA GLU A 614 20.05 -3.33 8.24
C GLU A 614 18.68 -2.68 8.30
N ALA A 615 17.88 -3.06 9.28
CA ALA A 615 16.53 -2.51 9.47
C ALA A 615 16.01 -2.78 10.87
N GLU A 616 15.29 -1.81 11.44
CA GLU A 616 14.46 -1.94 12.62
C GLU A 616 13.22 -1.04 12.44
N PRO A 617 11.98 -1.54 12.60
CA PRO A 617 10.78 -0.75 12.42
C PRO A 617 10.75 0.47 13.35
N GLY A 618 10.56 1.66 12.79
CA GLY A 618 10.48 2.92 13.53
C GLY A 618 11.82 3.48 14.00
N ASP A 619 12.95 2.89 13.60
CA ASP A 619 14.28 3.31 14.01
C ASP A 619 15.17 3.61 12.79
N TYR A 620 15.47 2.61 11.95
CA TYR A 620 16.29 2.81 10.76
C TYR A 620 16.07 1.75 9.67
N ILE A 621 16.42 2.11 8.43
CA ILE A 621 16.49 1.20 7.27
C ILE A 621 17.67 1.59 6.39
N THR A 622 18.50 0.61 6.01
CA THR A 622 19.51 0.75 4.95
C THR A 622 19.28 -0.31 3.88
N VAL A 623 19.10 0.12 2.64
CA VAL A 623 18.85 -0.75 1.48
C VAL A 623 19.79 -0.44 0.33
N ALA A 624 20.32 -1.47 -0.32
CA ALA A 624 21.10 -1.40 -1.57
C ALA A 624 20.29 -2.02 -2.71
N ARG A 625 20.19 -1.31 -3.85
CA ARG A 625 19.43 -1.75 -5.02
C ARG A 625 20.25 -1.71 -6.29
N LYS A 626 20.19 -2.77 -7.09
CA LYS A 626 20.85 -2.85 -8.41
C LYS A 626 19.90 -2.32 -9.48
N ALA A 627 20.32 -1.30 -10.22
CA ALA A 627 19.50 -0.74 -11.28
C ALA A 627 19.30 -1.75 -12.42
N LYS A 628 18.05 -1.90 -12.87
CA LYS A 628 17.65 -2.91 -13.85
C LYS A 628 18.44 -2.82 -15.15
N GLY A 629 18.94 -3.95 -15.61
CA GLY A 629 19.72 -4.06 -16.85
C GLY A 629 21.11 -3.44 -16.79
N THR A 630 21.62 -3.09 -15.61
CA THR A 630 22.96 -2.49 -15.42
C THR A 630 23.74 -3.20 -14.32
N ASP A 631 25.00 -2.81 -14.14
CA ASP A 631 25.82 -3.23 -13.00
C ASP A 631 25.91 -2.12 -11.92
N ASN A 632 25.18 -1.04 -12.08
CA ASN A 632 25.18 0.07 -11.14
C ASN A 632 24.31 -0.22 -9.93
N TRP A 633 24.76 0.25 -8.76
CA TRP A 633 24.04 0.12 -7.51
C TRP A 633 23.75 1.47 -6.89
N PHE A 634 22.69 1.51 -6.11
CA PHE A 634 22.32 2.66 -5.29
C PHE A 634 22.04 2.19 -3.87
N ILE A 635 22.46 2.99 -2.87
CA ILE A 635 22.21 2.67 -1.47
C ILE A 635 21.48 3.88 -0.84
N GLY A 636 20.41 3.61 -0.08
CA GLY A 636 19.72 4.60 0.74
C GLY A 636 19.66 4.15 2.18
N GLY A 637 19.94 5.06 3.09
CA GLY A 637 19.72 4.88 4.53
C GLY A 637 18.91 6.02 5.09
N LYS A 638 17.94 5.72 5.96
CA LYS A 638 17.05 6.64 6.62
C LYS A 638 16.87 6.25 8.07
N CYS A 639 16.84 7.21 8.97
CA CYS A 639 16.61 6.99 10.40
C CYS A 639 15.49 7.88 10.95
N ASP A 640 15.09 7.58 12.17
CA ASP A 640 14.14 8.31 13.00
C ASP A 640 14.74 9.63 13.58
N GLU A 641 14.10 10.20 14.60
CA GLU A 641 14.52 11.40 15.29
C GLU A 641 15.75 11.23 16.22
N ASN A 642 16.27 10.01 16.35
CA ASN A 642 17.42 9.73 17.25
C ASN A 642 18.77 9.73 16.51
N GLY A 643 18.74 9.59 15.16
CA GLY A 643 19.92 9.43 14.34
C GLY A 643 20.50 8.02 14.36
N HIS A 644 21.32 7.67 13.35
CA HIS A 644 21.86 6.32 13.19
C HIS A 644 23.32 6.33 12.67
N LYS A 645 24.00 5.19 12.80
CA LYS A 645 25.35 4.96 12.25
C LYS A 645 25.34 3.72 11.40
N ALA A 646 25.10 3.90 10.11
CA ALA A 646 25.07 2.81 9.15
C ALA A 646 26.46 2.20 8.91
N VAL A 647 26.51 0.86 8.89
CA VAL A 647 27.72 0.09 8.57
C VAL A 647 27.43 -0.85 7.42
N ILE A 648 27.89 -0.51 6.22
CA ILE A 648 27.52 -1.15 4.98
C ILE A 648 28.72 -1.93 4.42
N LYS A 649 28.66 -3.26 4.46
CA LYS A 649 29.60 -4.12 3.78
C LYS A 649 29.22 -4.26 2.31
N LEU A 650 30.11 -3.92 1.40
CA LEU A 650 29.87 -3.95 -0.05
C LEU A 650 30.04 -5.35 -0.67
N ASP A 651 29.65 -6.40 0.05
CA ASP A 651 29.77 -7.80 -0.39
C ASP A 651 28.84 -8.16 -1.56
N PHE A 652 27.82 -7.33 -1.82
CA PHE A 652 26.89 -7.50 -2.93
C PHE A 652 27.45 -7.01 -4.28
N LEU A 653 28.54 -6.23 -4.30
CA LEU A 653 29.15 -5.76 -5.52
C LEU A 653 29.82 -6.90 -6.32
N ASP A 654 29.91 -6.76 -7.63
CA ASP A 654 30.48 -7.74 -8.51
C ASP A 654 32.00 -7.91 -8.27
N LYS A 655 32.44 -9.17 -8.24
CA LYS A 655 33.87 -9.49 -8.06
C LYS A 655 34.69 -8.96 -9.22
N GLY A 656 35.82 -8.30 -8.91
CA GLY A 656 36.77 -7.79 -9.90
C GLY A 656 36.38 -6.44 -10.53
N LYS A 657 35.23 -5.86 -10.19
CA LYS A 657 34.84 -4.51 -10.63
C LYS A 657 35.23 -3.46 -9.60
N THR A 658 35.58 -2.27 -10.09
CA THR A 658 35.73 -1.05 -9.29
C THR A 658 34.59 -0.13 -9.59
N TYR A 659 34.08 0.53 -8.56
CA TYR A 659 32.93 1.44 -8.67
C TYR A 659 33.33 2.87 -8.29
N GLU A 660 32.88 3.84 -9.06
CA GLU A 660 32.90 5.24 -8.67
C GLU A 660 31.74 5.46 -7.69
N CYS A 661 32.08 5.76 -6.46
CA CYS A 661 31.15 5.92 -5.34
C CYS A 661 30.99 7.40 -5.03
N THR A 662 29.76 7.92 -5.14
CA THR A 662 29.39 9.24 -4.64
C THR A 662 28.42 9.07 -3.48
N ILE A 663 28.80 9.60 -2.32
CA ILE A 663 28.02 9.57 -1.08
C ILE A 663 27.43 10.96 -0.85
N TYR A 664 26.12 11.06 -0.75
CA TYR A 664 25.37 12.24 -0.36
C TYR A 664 24.83 11.98 1.04
N SER A 665 25.35 12.62 2.06
CA SER A 665 25.02 12.35 3.47
C SER A 665 24.82 13.62 4.26
N ASP A 666 24.22 13.50 5.43
CA ASP A 666 24.15 14.58 6.40
C ASP A 666 25.54 15.10 6.74
N ALA A 667 25.68 16.42 6.89
CA ALA A 667 26.86 17.05 7.48
C ALA A 667 26.89 16.81 9.00
N ALA A 668 28.04 17.05 9.62
CA ALA A 668 28.23 16.78 11.05
C ALA A 668 27.30 17.59 11.97
N ASP A 669 26.82 18.73 11.52
CA ASP A 669 25.91 19.63 12.22
C ASP A 669 24.47 19.62 11.65
N ALA A 670 24.13 18.62 10.81
CA ALA A 670 22.78 18.44 10.29
C ALA A 670 21.82 18.02 11.42
N ASP A 671 20.59 18.52 11.31
CA ASP A 671 19.49 18.21 12.24
C ASP A 671 18.18 18.63 11.56
N TYR A 672 17.16 17.77 11.54
CA TYR A 672 15.93 18.02 10.79
C TYR A 672 15.17 19.29 11.26
N GLU A 673 15.32 19.71 12.50
CA GLU A 673 14.69 20.92 13.03
C GLU A 673 15.58 22.16 12.85
N LYS A 674 16.87 22.05 13.21
CA LYS A 674 17.77 23.20 13.37
C LYS A 674 18.59 23.51 12.12
N ASN A 675 19.07 22.47 11.42
CA ASN A 675 19.94 22.63 10.25
C ASN A 675 19.67 21.55 9.18
N PRO A 676 18.43 21.48 8.64
CA PRO A 676 18.01 20.39 7.76
C PRO A 676 18.71 20.34 6.40
N LYS A 677 19.32 21.45 5.97
CA LYS A 677 19.95 21.57 4.66
C LYS A 677 21.46 21.39 4.68
N ALA A 678 22.03 21.03 5.82
CA ALA A 678 23.45 20.74 5.92
C ALA A 678 23.75 19.32 5.41
N TYR A 679 24.45 19.21 4.30
CA TYR A 679 24.85 17.96 3.71
C TYR A 679 26.31 17.97 3.22
N SER A 680 26.86 16.80 2.93
CA SER A 680 28.19 16.63 2.36
C SER A 680 28.15 15.68 1.17
N ILE A 681 29.04 15.90 0.21
CA ILE A 681 29.22 15.03 -0.95
C ILE A 681 30.66 14.51 -0.96
N ILE A 682 30.81 13.18 -0.83
CA ILE A 682 32.14 12.53 -0.85
C ILE A 682 32.24 11.62 -2.07
N ARG A 683 33.33 11.73 -2.81
CA ARG A 683 33.63 10.89 -3.98
C ARG A 683 34.85 10.03 -3.71
N LYS A 684 34.74 8.74 -3.98
CA LYS A 684 35.86 7.78 -3.86
C LYS A 684 35.62 6.56 -4.73
N GLN A 685 36.66 5.73 -4.89
CA GLN A 685 36.51 4.44 -5.53
C GLN A 685 36.32 3.35 -4.46
N VAL A 686 35.47 2.38 -4.77
CA VAL A 686 35.20 1.23 -3.91
C VAL A 686 35.11 -0.05 -4.72
N LYS A 687 35.25 -1.18 -4.04
CA LYS A 687 35.13 -2.51 -4.58
C LYS A 687 34.44 -3.46 -3.61
N ARG A 688 34.12 -4.64 -4.07
CA ARG A 688 33.58 -5.71 -3.22
C ARG A 688 34.46 -5.94 -1.99
N GLY A 689 33.86 -6.05 -0.82
CA GLY A 689 34.50 -6.24 0.48
C GLY A 689 34.91 -4.97 1.22
N ASP A 690 34.84 -3.80 0.56
CA ASP A 690 35.00 -2.51 1.25
C ASP A 690 33.80 -2.25 2.20
N VAL A 691 34.02 -1.37 3.19
CA VAL A 691 33.00 -0.99 4.17
C VAL A 691 32.78 0.51 4.12
N LEU A 692 31.53 0.92 3.98
CA LEU A 692 31.09 2.30 4.19
C LEU A 692 30.60 2.46 5.63
N LYS A 693 30.97 3.56 6.28
CA LYS A 693 30.45 3.99 7.56
C LYS A 693 29.89 5.40 7.38
N ILE A 694 28.60 5.56 7.58
CA ILE A 694 27.90 6.83 7.36
C ILE A 694 27.12 7.17 8.62
N ASN A 695 27.26 8.42 9.10
CA ASN A 695 26.46 8.92 10.19
C ASN A 695 25.20 9.58 9.60
N GLU A 696 24.07 9.26 10.15
CA GLU A 696 22.79 9.87 9.87
C GLU A 696 22.41 10.80 11.03
N ALA A 697 22.05 12.02 10.73
CA ALA A 697 21.60 13.00 11.71
C ALA A 697 20.20 12.62 12.21
N ARG A 698 19.70 13.28 13.23
CA ARG A 698 18.31 13.20 13.66
C ARG A 698 17.37 13.53 12.47
N GLY A 699 16.42 12.62 12.15
CA GLY A 699 15.53 12.73 11.00
C GLY A 699 16.26 12.69 9.65
N GLY A 700 17.51 12.26 9.66
CA GLY A 700 18.42 12.33 8.54
C GLY A 700 18.49 11.05 7.69
N GLY A 701 19.53 11.01 6.86
CA GLY A 701 19.77 9.87 5.99
C GLY A 701 20.91 10.10 5.02
N PHE A 702 20.99 9.22 4.03
CA PHE A 702 21.98 9.35 2.96
C PHE A 702 21.52 8.65 1.67
N GLY A 703 22.06 9.11 0.54
CA GLY A 703 22.03 8.42 -0.75
C GLY A 703 23.44 8.12 -1.25
N VAL A 704 23.67 6.95 -1.86
CA VAL A 704 24.94 6.60 -2.48
C VAL A 704 24.69 6.11 -3.90
N SER A 705 25.42 6.64 -4.87
CA SER A 705 25.48 6.09 -6.22
C SER A 705 26.80 5.36 -6.45
N LEU A 706 26.72 4.17 -7.05
CA LEU A 706 27.84 3.28 -7.33
C LEU A 706 27.85 2.94 -8.83
N PHE A 707 28.62 3.66 -9.63
CA PHE A 707 28.74 3.41 -11.07
C PHE A 707 29.98 2.58 -11.37
N VAL A 708 29.83 1.55 -12.21
CA VAL A 708 30.99 0.74 -12.64
C VAL A 708 31.97 1.65 -13.38
N LYS A 709 33.22 1.64 -12.92
CA LYS A 709 34.30 2.34 -13.61
C LYS A 709 34.56 1.65 -14.94
N LYS A 710 34.44 2.40 -16.02
CA LYS A 710 34.74 1.97 -17.39
C LYS A 710 36.25 1.76 -17.60
#